data_672593e6a423e217f0396b9de3c3dd45
#
_entry.id   672593e6a423e217f0396b9de3c3dd45
#
_cell.length_a   1.000
_cell.length_b   1.000
_cell.length_c   1.000
_cell.angle_alpha   90.00
_cell.angle_beta   90.00
_cell.angle_gamma   90.00
#
_symmetry.space_group_name_H-M   'P 1'
#
loop_
_entity.id
_entity.type
_entity.pdbx_description
1 polymer ?
#
loop_
_entity_poly.entity_id
_entity_poly.type
_entity_poly.pdbx_seq_one_letter_code
_entity_poly.pdbx_strand_id
1 'polypeptide(L)'
;MKHLSLLFALFALLGMNAQAQNDVIQDATKNQVQLKLTDGSSKFYNTAEVQELTFDNGTITAGQDQYNNNVAGIAFAKAIKSQVNITEAKGWLESAYVKFDLYDNIQKYNVYVKGGQYNEYAQIDSELVRNYGTYGRADVVGLQAGTNYQLKVVPVNGDNAELTQFASETEVLEVKNYSREGFAFMNNYTPGAYKADGTLKDGAKVLYVTKHNFNTIQLEMIKDNKGNTETYTGLGEIFKAKQKGFDTTPMAVRIIGEITTKDADAAQLMSDEDGLQLKGNGDDTEMNVTLEGIGDDATFNGFGMTFYNGTKVEMRNIGLVNFNDDGIQLKGTQHAWIHHIDFFYGNAGSAADQKKGDGSLDVKDDSRYCTFSYNHFWDSGKTSLCGMKSESGSNFISYDHNWFDHSDSRHPRVRTMTVHVWNNYYDGVSKIGVGAVKGADIFVESNYFRNSKNPMLISEQGTDGRGGFADDHDGGMIKAYGNVLTGKSATTFRSHKQYPVEFDAYEADTRDEKVPETYKSVVGEYTYNNFDTDASLMYNYTPVAANDVPAVVTGFYGAGRMNHGDLQWTFNNTTDDTSDAINDALKAAVMGYHTTLIGIMGEEEETSGGGEQGGGDEPAPEGIILASFDGSPSSSMFTVGGSYGDGKITYNSISYKKGVKFDSKGSITFTPKKDYQMTLILGTAKAGRNVKINGTQTTVGGTENQEGAYYEMEKIRINKDTEYILTKGSAEGLVMLIKLEPVAE
;
A
#
# COMPACT_ATOMS: atom_id res chain seq x y z
N MET A 1 -32.31 33.38 -10.14
CA MET A 1 -31.85 34.77 -9.94
C MET A 1 -31.95 35.25 -8.47
N LYS A 2 -32.98 34.91 -7.68
CA LYS A 2 -33.06 35.32 -6.25
C LYS A 2 -31.97 34.66 -5.36
N HIS A 3 -31.55 33.43 -5.64
CA HIS A 3 -30.44 32.77 -4.94
C HIS A 3 -29.07 33.40 -5.23
N LEU A 4 -28.89 33.98 -6.41
CA LEU A 4 -27.64 34.64 -6.81
C LEU A 4 -27.39 35.93 -6.01
N SER A 5 -28.45 36.67 -5.63
CA SER A 5 -28.34 37.92 -4.87
C SER A 5 -27.93 37.68 -3.41
N LEU A 6 -28.38 36.59 -2.80
CA LEU A 6 -27.98 36.20 -1.44
C LEU A 6 -26.49 35.78 -1.41
N LEU A 7 -26.06 35.03 -2.41
CA LEU A 7 -24.69 34.59 -2.57
C LEU A 7 -23.72 35.79 -2.69
N PHE A 8 -24.03 36.76 -3.57
CA PHE A 8 -23.17 37.92 -3.79
C PHE A 8 -23.05 38.82 -2.55
N ALA A 9 -24.11 39.01 -1.75
CA ALA A 9 -24.07 39.76 -0.54
C ALA A 9 -23.22 39.07 0.55
N LEU A 10 -23.25 37.76 0.63
CA LEU A 10 -22.50 36.96 1.59
C LEU A 10 -20.98 36.98 1.29
N PHE A 11 -20.61 36.89 0.03
CA PHE A 11 -19.21 36.86 -0.40
C PHE A 11 -18.52 38.24 -0.27
N ALA A 12 -19.24 39.32 -0.52
CA ALA A 12 -18.72 40.68 -0.34
C ALA A 12 -18.41 41.02 1.13
N LEU A 13 -19.08 40.34 2.09
CA LEU A 13 -18.89 40.55 3.52
C LEU A 13 -17.80 39.65 4.13
N LEU A 14 -17.51 38.51 3.48
CA LEU A 14 -16.53 37.49 4.00
C LEU A 14 -15.15 37.61 3.37
N GLY A 15 -14.92 38.51 2.41
CA GLY A 15 -13.60 38.71 1.76
C GLY A 15 -13.15 37.48 0.93
N MET A 16 -14.07 36.59 0.50
CA MET A 16 -13.73 35.43 -0.31
C MET A 16 -13.32 35.84 -1.73
N ASN A 17 -12.32 35.18 -2.29
CA ASN A 17 -11.87 35.47 -3.65
C ASN A 17 -12.86 34.97 -4.72
N ALA A 18 -12.75 35.47 -5.94
CA ALA A 18 -13.66 35.17 -7.06
C ALA A 18 -13.69 33.66 -7.41
N GLN A 19 -12.60 32.93 -7.16
CA GLN A 19 -12.50 31.49 -7.44
C GLN A 19 -13.37 30.68 -6.44
N ALA A 20 -13.25 31.00 -5.15
CA ALA A 20 -14.09 30.36 -4.12
C ALA A 20 -15.60 30.65 -4.34
N GLN A 21 -15.94 31.84 -4.82
CA GLN A 21 -17.30 32.17 -5.25
C GLN A 21 -17.80 31.25 -6.38
N ASN A 22 -16.97 31.03 -7.40
CA ASN A 22 -17.34 30.20 -8.53
C ASN A 22 -17.52 28.73 -8.15
N ASP A 23 -16.64 28.20 -7.30
CA ASP A 23 -16.70 26.82 -6.83
C ASP A 23 -17.97 26.54 -6.03
N VAL A 24 -18.37 27.48 -5.15
CA VAL A 24 -19.62 27.35 -4.38
C VAL A 24 -20.87 27.51 -5.25
N ILE A 25 -20.85 28.38 -6.25
CA ILE A 25 -21.98 28.60 -7.17
C ILE A 25 -22.23 27.37 -8.06
N GLN A 26 -21.17 26.62 -8.39
CA GLN A 26 -21.27 25.45 -9.26
C GLN A 26 -21.67 24.17 -8.54
N ASP A 27 -21.53 24.11 -7.20
CA ASP A 27 -21.93 22.94 -6.42
C ASP A 27 -23.44 22.95 -6.09
N ALA A 28 -24.25 22.43 -7.01
CA ALA A 28 -25.70 22.31 -6.84
C ALA A 28 -26.11 21.36 -5.68
N THR A 29 -25.19 20.61 -5.09
CA THR A 29 -25.47 19.71 -3.97
C THR A 29 -25.52 20.44 -2.63
N LYS A 30 -24.95 21.63 -2.53
CA LYS A 30 -24.96 22.47 -1.31
C LYS A 30 -26.37 23.07 -1.10
N ASN A 31 -27.10 22.48 -0.18
CA ASN A 31 -28.50 22.78 0.05
C ASN A 31 -28.81 23.43 1.40
N GLN A 32 -27.77 23.67 2.24
CA GLN A 32 -27.88 24.35 3.52
C GLN A 32 -26.78 25.40 3.71
N VAL A 33 -27.07 26.38 4.58
CA VAL A 33 -26.10 27.27 5.17
C VAL A 33 -25.74 26.76 6.55
N GLN A 34 -24.47 26.53 6.82
CA GLN A 34 -23.93 26.17 8.13
C GLN A 34 -23.38 27.45 8.81
N LEU A 35 -23.86 27.75 9.99
CA LEU A 35 -23.24 28.73 10.88
C LEU A 35 -22.39 27.98 11.91
N LYS A 36 -21.08 28.16 11.87
CA LYS A 36 -20.15 27.63 12.88
C LYS A 36 -20.08 28.61 14.02
N LEU A 37 -20.38 28.17 15.23
CA LEU A 37 -20.41 29.01 16.42
C LEU A 37 -19.04 29.00 17.13
N THR A 38 -18.79 30.02 17.93
CA THR A 38 -17.53 30.19 18.69
C THR A 38 -17.34 29.14 19.78
N ASP A 39 -18.39 28.45 20.17
CA ASP A 39 -18.36 27.31 21.11
C ASP A 39 -18.05 25.96 20.44
N GLY A 40 -17.76 25.97 19.12
CA GLY A 40 -17.48 24.78 18.32
C GLY A 40 -18.73 24.09 17.75
N SER A 41 -19.94 24.48 18.18
CA SER A 41 -21.18 23.91 17.63
C SER A 41 -21.52 24.52 16.24
N SER A 42 -22.44 23.85 15.53
CA SER A 42 -22.92 24.32 14.21
C SER A 42 -24.44 24.35 14.17
N LYS A 43 -24.98 25.34 13.45
CA LYS A 43 -26.40 25.43 13.08
C LYS A 43 -26.56 25.36 11.58
N PHE A 44 -27.56 24.61 11.14
CA PHE A 44 -27.81 24.38 9.71
C PHE A 44 -29.17 24.96 9.32
N TYR A 45 -29.19 25.72 8.23
CA TYR A 45 -30.40 26.34 7.66
C TYR A 45 -30.57 25.91 6.22
N ASN A 46 -31.77 25.46 5.89
CA ASN A 46 -32.10 25.10 4.50
C ASN A 46 -32.07 26.35 3.60
N THR A 47 -31.30 26.30 2.54
CA THR A 47 -31.19 27.41 1.55
C THR A 47 -32.51 27.75 0.87
N ALA A 48 -33.51 26.84 0.89
CA ALA A 48 -34.85 27.11 0.39
C ALA A 48 -35.73 27.87 1.41
N GLU A 49 -35.42 27.76 2.70
CA GLU A 49 -36.21 28.35 3.81
C GLU A 49 -35.63 29.68 4.27
N VAL A 50 -34.29 29.77 4.37
CA VAL A 50 -33.57 30.99 4.71
C VAL A 50 -33.13 31.66 3.41
N GLN A 51 -33.88 32.67 2.97
CA GLN A 51 -33.63 33.38 1.73
C GLN A 51 -32.59 34.50 1.89
N GLU A 52 -32.27 34.89 3.13
CA GLU A 52 -31.39 36.00 3.45
C GLU A 52 -30.73 35.77 4.82
N LEU A 53 -29.43 36.03 4.92
CA LEU A 53 -28.73 36.26 6.16
C LEU A 53 -28.50 37.76 6.29
N THR A 54 -28.97 38.35 7.39
CA THR A 54 -28.71 39.76 7.65
C THR A 54 -27.58 39.94 8.67
N PHE A 55 -26.78 40.96 8.47
CA PHE A 55 -25.62 41.30 9.30
C PHE A 55 -25.80 42.72 9.81
N ASP A 56 -25.98 42.89 11.12
CA ASP A 56 -26.10 44.18 11.74
C ASP A 56 -25.33 44.24 13.07
N ASN A 57 -24.34 45.10 13.17
CA ASN A 57 -23.57 45.42 14.39
C ASN A 57 -23.08 44.15 15.16
N GLY A 58 -22.55 43.15 14.44
CA GLY A 58 -22.05 41.89 15.00
C GLY A 58 -23.16 40.84 15.26
N THR A 59 -24.40 41.15 14.92
CA THR A 59 -25.50 40.19 14.93
C THR A 59 -25.73 39.60 13.56
N ILE A 60 -25.78 38.26 13.50
CA ILE A 60 -26.19 37.52 12.29
C ILE A 60 -27.59 37.01 12.51
N THR A 61 -28.52 37.34 11.63
CA THR A 61 -29.89 36.82 11.67
C THR A 61 -30.09 35.82 10.53
N ALA A 62 -30.52 34.62 10.87
CA ALA A 62 -30.84 33.55 9.93
C ALA A 62 -32.31 33.12 10.15
N GLY A 63 -33.21 33.57 9.28
CA GLY A 63 -34.63 33.38 9.46
C GLY A 63 -35.15 34.10 10.70
N GLN A 64 -35.56 33.36 11.74
CA GLN A 64 -36.03 33.91 13.03
C GLN A 64 -34.94 33.92 14.12
N ASP A 65 -33.82 33.26 13.88
CA ASP A 65 -32.72 33.12 14.85
C ASP A 65 -31.71 34.26 14.76
N GLN A 66 -31.21 34.73 15.89
CA GLN A 66 -30.24 35.79 16.02
C GLN A 66 -28.99 35.30 16.77
N TYR A 67 -27.81 35.59 16.19
CA TYR A 67 -26.50 35.21 16.71
C TYR A 67 -25.66 36.47 16.97
N ASN A 68 -25.43 36.79 18.23
CA ASN A 68 -24.77 38.02 18.68
C ASN A 68 -23.28 37.74 18.95
N ASN A 69 -22.39 38.10 18.03
CA ASN A 69 -20.92 37.93 18.14
C ASN A 69 -20.45 36.51 18.47
N ASN A 70 -21.24 35.50 18.18
CA ASN A 70 -20.96 34.08 18.49
C ASN A 70 -20.87 33.20 17.25
N VAL A 71 -20.79 33.78 16.06
CA VAL A 71 -20.54 33.04 14.80
C VAL A 71 -19.07 33.16 14.43
N ALA A 72 -18.39 32.01 14.38
CA ALA A 72 -16.99 31.90 13.98
C ALA A 72 -16.81 31.76 12.46
N GLY A 73 -17.85 31.30 11.75
CA GLY A 73 -17.79 31.13 10.30
C GLY A 73 -19.13 30.77 9.69
N ILE A 74 -19.23 30.96 8.37
CA ILE A 74 -20.39 30.61 7.56
C ILE A 74 -19.90 29.74 6.40
N ALA A 75 -20.59 28.63 6.15
CA ALA A 75 -20.28 27.72 5.04
C ALA A 75 -21.58 27.25 4.36
N PHE A 76 -21.44 26.76 3.15
CA PHE A 76 -22.52 26.04 2.47
C PHE A 76 -22.32 24.55 2.67
N ALA A 77 -23.37 23.86 3.08
CA ALA A 77 -23.33 22.45 3.46
C ALA A 77 -24.20 21.57 2.56
N LYS A 78 -23.74 20.35 2.31
CA LYS A 78 -24.53 19.26 1.71
C LYS A 78 -25.21 18.49 2.85
N ALA A 79 -26.49 18.79 3.14
CA ALA A 79 -27.24 18.09 4.19
C ALA A 79 -28.07 16.95 3.60
N ILE A 80 -28.21 15.87 4.37
CA ILE A 80 -29.08 14.74 4.01
C ILE A 80 -30.54 15.17 4.08
N LYS A 81 -31.32 14.85 3.05
CA LYS A 81 -32.75 15.12 2.91
C LYS A 81 -33.58 13.92 2.43
N SER A 82 -32.92 12.89 1.98
CA SER A 82 -33.49 11.62 1.53
C SER A 82 -32.58 10.49 1.99
N GLN A 83 -32.83 9.29 1.56
CA GLN A 83 -31.94 8.14 1.82
C GLN A 83 -30.50 8.45 1.42
N VAL A 84 -29.54 7.86 2.13
CA VAL A 84 -28.11 7.90 1.77
C VAL A 84 -27.95 7.45 0.32
N ASN A 85 -27.27 8.24 -0.50
CA ASN A 85 -26.97 7.84 -1.86
C ASN A 85 -25.83 6.81 -1.87
N ILE A 86 -26.15 5.57 -2.25
CA ILE A 86 -25.15 4.52 -2.50
C ILE A 86 -24.63 4.72 -3.92
N THR A 87 -23.35 4.96 -4.08
CA THR A 87 -22.70 5.23 -5.38
C THR A 87 -22.15 3.96 -6.01
N GLU A 88 -21.70 3.00 -5.21
CA GLU A 88 -21.20 1.71 -5.66
C GLU A 88 -21.38 0.66 -4.56
N ALA A 89 -21.74 -0.57 -4.92
CA ALA A 89 -21.70 -1.72 -4.01
C ALA A 89 -21.43 -2.99 -4.81
N LYS A 90 -20.49 -3.82 -4.34
CA LYS A 90 -20.15 -5.09 -4.98
C LYS A 90 -19.77 -6.16 -3.95
N GLY A 91 -20.10 -7.41 -4.27
CA GLY A 91 -19.47 -8.56 -3.65
C GLY A 91 -18.10 -8.83 -4.31
N TRP A 92 -17.16 -9.30 -3.52
CA TRP A 92 -15.84 -9.71 -3.98
C TRP A 92 -15.52 -11.10 -3.42
N LEU A 93 -14.25 -11.42 -3.22
CA LEU A 93 -13.80 -12.69 -2.69
C LEU A 93 -13.92 -12.67 -1.16
N GLU A 94 -14.82 -13.48 -0.60
CA GLU A 94 -15.12 -13.61 0.84
C GLU A 94 -15.36 -12.26 1.54
N SER A 95 -15.79 -11.27 0.75
CA SER A 95 -16.01 -9.90 1.21
C SER A 95 -17.03 -9.18 0.32
N ALA A 96 -17.53 -8.05 0.82
CA ALA A 96 -18.37 -7.12 0.07
C ALA A 96 -18.08 -5.70 0.50
N TYR A 97 -18.33 -4.72 -0.36
CA TYR A 97 -18.15 -3.33 -0.01
C TYR A 97 -19.29 -2.45 -0.53
N VAL A 98 -19.43 -1.28 0.10
CA VAL A 98 -20.34 -0.21 -0.31
C VAL A 98 -19.64 1.13 -0.24
N LYS A 99 -19.80 1.97 -1.29
CA LYS A 99 -19.41 3.38 -1.30
C LYS A 99 -20.65 4.25 -1.30
N PHE A 100 -20.63 5.34 -0.57
CA PHE A 100 -21.79 6.22 -0.40
C PHE A 100 -21.37 7.67 -0.21
N ASP A 101 -22.30 8.57 -0.51
CA ASP A 101 -22.11 10.00 -0.34
C ASP A 101 -22.01 10.39 1.15
N LEU A 102 -21.12 11.32 1.44
CA LEU A 102 -21.01 11.97 2.75
C LEU A 102 -21.91 13.22 2.82
N TYR A 103 -22.42 13.51 4.01
CA TYR A 103 -23.28 14.66 4.28
C TYR A 103 -22.76 15.43 5.49
N ASP A 104 -22.65 16.75 5.38
CA ASP A 104 -22.01 17.63 6.36
C ASP A 104 -22.73 17.68 7.72
N ASN A 105 -24.02 17.31 7.76
CA ASN A 105 -24.82 17.22 8.99
C ASN A 105 -24.86 15.81 9.60
N ILE A 106 -24.06 14.90 9.10
CA ILE A 106 -23.94 13.53 9.60
C ILE A 106 -22.56 13.35 10.21
N GLN A 107 -22.52 12.85 11.45
CA GLN A 107 -21.28 12.66 12.19
C GLN A 107 -20.55 11.37 11.76
N LYS A 108 -21.30 10.28 11.60
CA LYS A 108 -20.78 8.97 11.21
C LYS A 108 -21.87 8.13 10.55
N TYR A 109 -21.49 6.95 10.08
CA TYR A 109 -22.41 5.98 9.48
C TYR A 109 -22.22 4.64 10.16
N ASN A 110 -23.33 4.00 10.56
CA ASN A 110 -23.34 2.60 10.92
C ASN A 110 -23.68 1.78 9.68
N VAL A 111 -22.95 0.69 9.48
CA VAL A 111 -23.21 -0.21 8.36
C VAL A 111 -23.56 -1.60 8.89
N TYR A 112 -24.55 -2.20 8.27
CA TYR A 112 -25.09 -3.50 8.67
C TYR A 112 -24.99 -4.47 7.51
N VAL A 113 -24.79 -5.74 7.82
CA VAL A 113 -24.75 -6.85 6.85
C VAL A 113 -25.85 -7.86 7.17
N LYS A 114 -26.49 -8.39 6.13
CA LYS A 114 -27.46 -9.49 6.21
C LYS A 114 -27.22 -10.48 5.06
N GLY A 115 -27.40 -11.76 5.34
CA GLY A 115 -27.22 -12.87 4.38
C GLY A 115 -26.13 -13.84 4.86
N GLY A 116 -25.98 -14.98 4.18
CA GLY A 116 -25.01 -16.01 4.55
C GLY A 116 -25.11 -16.40 6.02
N GLN A 117 -24.06 -16.16 6.80
CA GLN A 117 -24.02 -16.43 8.25
C GLN A 117 -24.88 -15.45 9.09
N TYR A 118 -25.41 -14.37 8.52
CA TYR A 118 -26.20 -13.36 9.22
C TYR A 118 -27.69 -13.46 8.83
N ASN A 119 -28.51 -14.09 9.67
CA ASN A 119 -29.95 -14.22 9.44
C ASN A 119 -30.71 -12.88 9.48
N GLU A 120 -30.24 -11.94 10.32
CA GLU A 120 -30.74 -10.59 10.45
C GLU A 120 -29.62 -9.57 10.24
N TYR A 121 -29.95 -8.29 10.10
CA TYR A 121 -28.96 -7.24 10.00
C TYR A 121 -28.07 -7.16 11.24
N ALA A 122 -26.78 -7.49 11.07
CA ALA A 122 -25.75 -7.36 12.08
C ALA A 122 -24.88 -6.14 11.75
N GLN A 123 -24.62 -5.29 12.74
CA GLN A 123 -23.70 -4.17 12.57
C GLN A 123 -22.28 -4.68 12.40
N ILE A 124 -21.55 -4.14 11.44
CA ILE A 124 -20.12 -4.42 11.27
C ILE A 124 -19.28 -3.58 12.24
N ASP A 125 -18.02 -3.96 12.40
CA ASP A 125 -17.08 -3.21 13.21
C ASP A 125 -16.89 -1.78 12.65
N SER A 126 -16.83 -0.79 13.51
CA SER A 126 -16.75 0.64 13.14
C SER A 126 -15.49 0.95 12.31
N GLU A 127 -14.40 0.25 12.59
CA GLU A 127 -13.11 0.39 11.90
C GLU A 127 -13.20 0.05 10.40
N LEU A 128 -14.20 -0.71 10.02
CA LEU A 128 -14.46 -1.05 8.61
C LEU A 128 -15.21 0.04 7.86
N VAL A 129 -15.71 1.08 8.55
CA VAL A 129 -16.39 2.24 7.94
C VAL A 129 -15.45 3.43 7.90
N ARG A 130 -15.11 3.89 6.70
CA ARG A 130 -14.00 4.82 6.47
C ARG A 130 -14.42 6.05 5.69
N ASN A 131 -13.71 7.16 5.97
CA ASN A 131 -13.89 8.46 5.34
C ASN A 131 -12.76 8.72 4.33
N TYR A 132 -13.10 8.95 3.06
CA TYR A 132 -12.18 9.32 1.97
C TYR A 132 -12.37 10.78 1.53
N GLY A 133 -12.98 11.63 2.35
CA GLY A 133 -13.23 13.05 2.09
C GLY A 133 -14.38 13.33 1.15
N THR A 134 -14.37 12.74 -0.03
CA THR A 134 -15.43 12.90 -1.05
C THR A 134 -16.51 11.83 -0.96
N TYR A 135 -16.23 10.69 -0.33
CA TYR A 135 -17.16 9.56 -0.15
C TYR A 135 -16.84 8.78 1.13
N GLY A 136 -17.84 8.08 1.63
CA GLY A 136 -17.68 7.06 2.67
C GLY A 136 -17.60 5.66 2.02
N ARG A 137 -16.82 4.77 2.64
CA ARG A 137 -16.71 3.36 2.24
C ARG A 137 -16.77 2.44 3.45
N ALA A 138 -17.49 1.34 3.28
CA ALA A 138 -17.44 0.23 4.23
C ALA A 138 -17.13 -1.07 3.51
N ASP A 139 -16.23 -1.87 4.09
CA ASP A 139 -15.89 -3.21 3.61
C ASP A 139 -16.27 -4.23 4.69
N VAL A 140 -16.92 -5.30 4.28
CA VAL A 140 -17.27 -6.43 5.15
C VAL A 140 -16.42 -7.61 4.72
N VAL A 141 -15.60 -8.14 5.61
CA VAL A 141 -14.66 -9.23 5.33
C VAL A 141 -14.94 -10.44 6.21
N GLY A 142 -14.49 -11.62 5.81
CA GLY A 142 -14.79 -12.88 6.50
C GLY A 142 -16.23 -13.35 6.26
N LEU A 143 -16.76 -13.07 5.08
CA LEU A 143 -18.06 -13.52 4.64
C LEU A 143 -18.00 -14.96 4.14
N GLN A 144 -19.05 -15.73 4.44
CA GLN A 144 -19.21 -17.08 3.92
C GLN A 144 -19.29 -17.04 2.39
N ALA A 145 -18.38 -17.73 1.76
CA ALA A 145 -18.24 -17.74 0.32
C ALA A 145 -19.39 -18.47 -0.39
N GLY A 146 -19.66 -18.13 -1.64
CA GLY A 146 -20.72 -18.74 -2.44
C GLY A 146 -22.13 -18.39 -1.98
N THR A 147 -22.30 -17.30 -1.22
CA THR A 147 -23.58 -16.85 -0.68
C THR A 147 -23.84 -15.39 -1.06
N ASN A 148 -25.05 -14.92 -0.80
CA ASN A 148 -25.52 -13.58 -1.15
C ASN A 148 -25.68 -12.74 0.11
N TYR A 149 -25.38 -11.44 -0.01
CA TYR A 149 -25.46 -10.47 1.07
C TYR A 149 -26.15 -9.18 0.63
N GLN A 150 -26.67 -8.44 1.60
CA GLN A 150 -27.08 -7.05 1.47
C GLN A 150 -26.41 -6.23 2.55
N LEU A 151 -25.98 -5.02 2.20
CA LEU A 151 -25.45 -4.05 3.15
C LEU A 151 -26.47 -2.92 3.33
N LYS A 152 -26.56 -2.41 4.56
CA LYS A 152 -27.43 -1.27 4.90
C LYS A 152 -26.60 -0.19 5.55
N VAL A 153 -26.63 1.02 4.98
CA VAL A 153 -25.95 2.21 5.48
C VAL A 153 -26.93 3.09 6.21
N VAL A 154 -26.66 3.38 7.47
CA VAL A 154 -27.53 4.20 8.35
C VAL A 154 -26.74 5.42 8.83
N PRO A 155 -27.14 6.65 8.49
CA PRO A 155 -26.48 7.86 8.99
C PRO A 155 -26.77 8.09 10.46
N VAL A 156 -25.80 8.64 11.18
CA VAL A 156 -25.86 8.95 12.61
C VAL A 156 -25.60 10.44 12.81
N ASN A 157 -26.48 11.11 13.54
CA ASN A 157 -26.36 12.54 13.81
C ASN A 157 -25.39 12.87 14.97
N GLY A 158 -25.19 14.16 15.23
CA GLY A 158 -24.31 14.64 16.30
C GLY A 158 -24.72 14.22 17.73
N ASP A 159 -25.95 13.75 17.92
CA ASP A 159 -26.44 13.22 19.21
C ASP A 159 -26.26 11.70 19.33
N ASN A 160 -25.47 11.08 18.43
CA ASN A 160 -25.30 9.63 18.30
C ASN A 160 -26.60 8.85 18.00
N ALA A 161 -27.64 9.51 17.48
CA ALA A 161 -28.89 8.87 17.11
C ALA A 161 -28.87 8.44 15.63
N GLU A 162 -29.27 7.20 15.37
CA GLU A 162 -29.47 6.70 14.01
C GLU A 162 -30.67 7.36 13.35
N LEU A 163 -30.46 7.87 12.14
CA LEU A 163 -31.49 8.45 11.31
C LEU A 163 -32.03 7.39 10.33
N THR A 164 -32.72 6.40 10.87
CA THR A 164 -33.16 5.21 10.14
C THR A 164 -34.08 5.53 8.94
N GLN A 165 -34.79 6.67 8.97
CA GLN A 165 -35.58 7.16 7.85
C GLN A 165 -34.74 7.53 6.61
N PHE A 166 -33.43 7.73 6.79
CA PHE A 166 -32.48 8.03 5.71
C PHE A 166 -31.57 6.84 5.36
N ALA A 167 -31.80 5.67 5.96
CA ALA A 167 -31.03 4.48 5.66
C ALA A 167 -31.22 4.03 4.22
N SER A 168 -30.16 3.48 3.62
CA SER A 168 -30.20 2.84 2.30
C SER A 168 -29.68 1.41 2.37
N GLU A 169 -30.26 0.54 1.56
CA GLU A 169 -29.84 -0.84 1.39
C GLU A 169 -29.28 -1.05 -0.03
N THR A 170 -28.27 -1.89 -0.15
CA THR A 170 -27.71 -2.28 -1.44
C THR A 170 -28.66 -3.26 -2.14
N GLU A 171 -28.50 -3.43 -3.45
CA GLU A 171 -28.94 -4.64 -4.13
C GLU A 171 -28.23 -5.87 -3.51
N VAL A 172 -28.68 -7.06 -3.91
CA VAL A 172 -28.07 -8.32 -3.48
C VAL A 172 -26.69 -8.45 -4.08
N LEU A 173 -25.69 -8.69 -3.22
CA LEU A 173 -24.28 -8.82 -3.56
C LEU A 173 -23.87 -10.30 -3.51
N GLU A 174 -23.38 -10.84 -4.62
CA GLU A 174 -22.82 -12.18 -4.70
C GLU A 174 -21.37 -12.17 -4.17
N VAL A 175 -21.05 -13.00 -3.19
CA VAL A 175 -19.71 -13.17 -2.64
C VAL A 175 -19.12 -14.48 -3.13
N LYS A 176 -17.92 -14.41 -3.74
CA LYS A 176 -17.23 -15.59 -4.31
C LYS A 176 -16.15 -16.11 -3.36
N ASN A 177 -15.68 -17.34 -3.65
CA ASN A 177 -14.58 -17.95 -2.90
C ASN A 177 -13.24 -17.44 -3.42
N TYR A 178 -12.25 -17.33 -2.52
CA TYR A 178 -10.87 -17.45 -2.93
C TYR A 178 -10.59 -18.86 -3.44
N SER A 179 -9.76 -19.01 -4.47
CA SER A 179 -9.26 -20.32 -4.89
C SER A 179 -8.25 -20.83 -3.86
N ARG A 180 -8.57 -21.95 -3.22
CA ARG A 180 -7.68 -22.64 -2.27
C ARG A 180 -7.05 -23.86 -2.92
N GLU A 181 -6.49 -23.66 -4.11
CA GLU A 181 -5.77 -24.67 -4.88
C GLU A 181 -4.26 -24.41 -4.77
N GLY A 182 -3.50 -25.44 -4.44
CA GLY A 182 -2.04 -25.29 -4.31
C GLY A 182 -1.44 -26.08 -3.15
N PHE A 183 -0.13 -26.11 -3.09
CA PHE A 183 0.59 -26.91 -2.09
C PHE A 183 0.37 -26.43 -0.65
N ALA A 184 0.04 -25.16 -0.42
CA ALA A 184 -0.23 -24.63 0.93
C ALA A 184 -1.41 -25.33 1.61
N PHE A 185 -2.34 -25.93 0.84
CA PHE A 185 -3.56 -26.56 1.32
C PHE A 185 -3.46 -28.09 1.41
N MET A 186 -2.34 -28.69 1.01
CA MET A 186 -2.13 -30.12 1.13
C MET A 186 -2.34 -30.62 2.57
N ASN A 187 -2.77 -31.88 2.71
CA ASN A 187 -3.06 -32.52 4.00
C ASN A 187 -4.10 -31.74 4.84
N ASN A 188 -5.05 -31.05 4.19
CA ASN A 188 -6.11 -30.27 4.80
C ASN A 188 -5.61 -29.10 5.67
N TYR A 189 -4.43 -28.57 5.39
CA TYR A 189 -3.98 -27.34 6.02
C TYR A 189 -4.84 -26.16 5.55
N THR A 190 -5.13 -25.25 6.47
CA THR A 190 -5.77 -23.96 6.18
C THR A 190 -4.82 -22.86 6.68
N PRO A 191 -4.06 -22.21 5.79
CA PRO A 191 -3.24 -21.07 6.15
C PRO A 191 -4.05 -19.96 6.83
N GLY A 192 -3.41 -19.17 7.70
CA GLY A 192 -3.99 -17.97 8.28
C GLY A 192 -5.08 -18.19 9.32
N ALA A 193 -5.90 -17.18 9.52
CA ALA A 193 -6.93 -17.08 10.54
C ALA A 193 -8.34 -17.48 10.06
N TYR A 194 -8.49 -17.87 8.79
CA TYR A 194 -9.78 -18.16 8.18
C TYR A 194 -9.99 -19.64 7.94
N LYS A 195 -11.26 -20.06 7.93
CA LYS A 195 -11.71 -21.39 7.52
C LYS A 195 -11.78 -21.48 5.98
N ALA A 196 -11.97 -22.68 5.47
CA ALA A 196 -12.10 -22.90 4.03
C ALA A 196 -13.36 -22.27 3.42
N ASP A 197 -14.38 -21.97 4.23
CA ASP A 197 -15.61 -21.27 3.80
C ASP A 197 -15.50 -19.75 3.83
N GLY A 198 -14.33 -19.19 4.15
CA GLY A 198 -14.08 -17.76 4.21
C GLY A 198 -14.39 -17.11 5.57
N THR A 199 -15.01 -17.81 6.50
CA THR A 199 -15.29 -17.27 7.85
C THR A 199 -14.08 -17.39 8.78
N LEU A 200 -13.99 -16.54 9.79
CA LEU A 200 -12.93 -16.62 10.80
C LEU A 200 -12.93 -17.96 11.53
N LYS A 201 -11.75 -18.48 11.84
CA LYS A 201 -11.58 -19.63 12.75
C LYS A 201 -12.12 -19.30 14.12
N ASP A 202 -12.58 -20.32 14.84
CA ASP A 202 -13.17 -20.15 16.17
C ASP A 202 -12.16 -19.53 17.16
N GLY A 203 -12.59 -18.52 17.88
CA GLY A 203 -11.76 -17.80 18.83
C GLY A 203 -10.70 -16.87 18.20
N ALA A 204 -10.75 -16.65 16.88
CA ALA A 204 -9.81 -15.76 16.22
C ALA A 204 -9.86 -14.34 16.81
N LYS A 205 -8.69 -13.75 17.04
CA LYS A 205 -8.52 -12.34 17.39
C LYS A 205 -8.49 -11.51 16.12
N VAL A 206 -9.12 -10.33 16.16
CA VAL A 206 -9.08 -9.35 15.07
C VAL A 206 -8.36 -8.11 15.55
N LEU A 207 -7.38 -7.63 14.80
CA LEU A 207 -6.67 -6.39 15.04
C LEU A 207 -6.86 -5.46 13.84
N TYR A 208 -7.31 -4.23 14.09
CA TYR A 208 -7.37 -3.17 13.09
C TYR A 208 -6.16 -2.27 13.23
N VAL A 209 -5.32 -2.24 12.21
CA VAL A 209 -4.03 -1.54 12.24
C VAL A 209 -4.04 -0.41 11.21
N THR A 210 -3.79 0.80 11.70
CA THR A 210 -3.66 2.03 10.91
C THR A 210 -2.29 2.66 11.16
N LYS A 211 -1.92 3.68 10.40
CA LYS A 211 -0.73 4.48 10.67
C LYS A 211 -0.67 5.08 12.08
N HIS A 212 -1.83 5.32 12.71
CA HIS A 212 -1.90 5.95 14.05
C HIS A 212 -1.68 4.97 15.20
N ASN A 213 -1.99 3.69 15.01
CA ASN A 213 -1.92 2.71 16.10
C ASN A 213 -0.92 1.56 15.86
N PHE A 214 -0.15 1.59 14.77
CA PHE A 214 0.83 0.54 14.46
C PHE A 214 1.78 0.24 15.63
N ASN A 215 2.24 1.29 16.31
CA ASN A 215 3.17 1.19 17.44
C ASN A 215 2.48 1.02 18.80
N THR A 216 1.18 1.28 18.90
CA THR A 216 0.45 1.38 20.18
C THR A 216 -0.67 0.37 20.33
N ILE A 217 -1.04 -0.34 19.27
CA ILE A 217 -2.04 -1.40 19.33
C ILE A 217 -1.66 -2.45 20.37
N GLN A 218 -2.62 -2.92 21.15
CA GLN A 218 -2.38 -3.85 22.25
C GLN A 218 -3.11 -5.17 22.04
N LEU A 219 -2.45 -6.26 22.46
CA LEU A 219 -3.04 -7.59 22.48
C LEU A 219 -2.55 -8.38 23.70
N GLU A 220 -3.49 -8.90 24.46
CA GLU A 220 -3.18 -9.88 25.50
C GLU A 220 -2.99 -11.27 24.86
N MET A 221 -1.83 -11.88 25.12
CA MET A 221 -1.42 -13.15 24.54
C MET A 221 -0.86 -14.11 25.58
N ILE A 222 -0.93 -15.42 25.31
CA ILE A 222 -0.32 -16.47 26.12
C ILE A 222 1.21 -16.36 25.99
N LYS A 223 1.92 -16.19 27.12
CA LYS A 223 3.37 -15.99 27.13
C LYS A 223 4.20 -17.20 27.50
N ASP A 224 3.58 -18.23 28.05
CA ASP A 224 4.29 -19.42 28.51
C ASP A 224 3.39 -20.69 28.45
N ASN A 225 4.01 -21.85 28.64
CA ASN A 225 3.36 -23.15 28.65
C ASN A 225 2.43 -23.42 29.86
N LYS A 226 2.33 -22.48 30.79
CA LYS A 226 1.40 -22.54 31.94
C LYS A 226 0.09 -21.81 31.65
N GLY A 227 -0.01 -21.16 30.50
CA GLY A 227 -1.16 -20.38 30.11
C GLY A 227 -1.23 -18.98 30.73
N ASN A 228 -0.12 -18.49 31.32
CA ASN A 228 -0.07 -17.11 31.80
C ASN A 228 -0.10 -16.16 30.59
N THR A 229 -0.78 -15.02 30.77
CA THR A 229 -0.91 -14.00 29.73
C THR A 229 -0.01 -12.79 29.98
N GLU A 230 0.22 -12.01 28.93
CA GLU A 230 0.92 -10.73 28.94
C GLU A 230 0.36 -9.86 27.82
N THR A 231 0.26 -8.55 28.06
CA THR A 231 -0.16 -7.60 27.04
C THR A 231 1.08 -7.08 26.31
N TYR A 232 1.08 -7.26 24.98
CA TYR A 232 2.12 -6.75 24.08
C TYR A 232 1.61 -5.49 23.37
N THR A 233 2.48 -4.51 23.17
CA THR A 233 2.17 -3.21 22.59
C THR A 233 2.97 -2.99 21.31
N GLY A 234 2.28 -2.65 20.23
CA GLY A 234 2.80 -2.50 18.89
C GLY A 234 2.78 -3.81 18.09
N LEU A 235 2.53 -3.69 16.79
CA LEU A 235 2.36 -4.86 15.91
C LEU A 235 3.60 -5.76 15.87
N GLY A 236 4.79 -5.15 15.81
CA GLY A 236 6.06 -5.91 15.82
C GLY A 236 6.27 -6.71 17.10
N GLU A 237 5.95 -6.16 18.28
CA GLU A 237 6.05 -6.87 19.54
C GLU A 237 5.00 -7.99 19.68
N ILE A 238 3.79 -7.79 19.14
CA ILE A 238 2.76 -8.83 19.04
C ILE A 238 3.27 -9.99 18.17
N PHE A 239 3.92 -9.71 17.05
CA PHE A 239 4.51 -10.73 16.19
C PHE A 239 5.70 -11.44 16.86
N LYS A 240 6.54 -10.72 17.60
CA LYS A 240 7.60 -11.32 18.42
C LYS A 240 7.07 -12.23 19.53
N ALA A 241 5.89 -11.92 20.10
CA ALA A 241 5.23 -12.80 21.07
C ALA A 241 4.79 -14.13 20.43
N LYS A 242 4.28 -14.11 19.20
CA LYS A 242 3.95 -15.31 18.40
C LYS A 242 5.18 -16.22 18.21
N GLN A 243 6.37 -15.68 18.09
CA GLN A 243 7.61 -16.44 17.90
C GLN A 243 7.82 -17.51 18.97
N LYS A 244 7.37 -17.29 20.20
CA LYS A 244 7.53 -18.25 21.29
C LYS A 244 6.72 -19.53 21.10
N GLY A 245 5.71 -19.52 20.22
CA GLY A 245 4.84 -20.68 19.92
C GLY A 245 3.86 -21.06 21.02
N PHE A 246 3.73 -20.26 22.10
CA PHE A 246 2.80 -20.54 23.18
C PHE A 246 1.37 -20.14 22.84
N ASP A 247 1.20 -19.06 22.10
CA ASP A 247 -0.11 -18.59 21.64
C ASP A 247 -0.33 -18.96 20.17
N THR A 248 -1.13 -19.99 19.96
CA THR A 248 -1.54 -20.47 18.63
C THR A 248 -2.92 -19.96 18.21
N THR A 249 -3.53 -19.07 19.01
CA THR A 249 -4.84 -18.45 18.70
C THR A 249 -4.80 -17.83 17.32
N PRO A 250 -5.77 -18.14 16.43
CA PRO A 250 -5.84 -17.50 15.14
C PRO A 250 -5.96 -15.99 15.25
N MET A 251 -5.29 -15.26 14.35
CA MET A 251 -5.25 -13.80 14.39
C MET A 251 -5.36 -13.20 12.99
N ALA A 252 -6.39 -12.41 12.76
CA ALA A 252 -6.55 -11.59 11.56
C ALA A 252 -6.08 -10.18 11.86
N VAL A 253 -5.02 -9.74 11.16
CA VAL A 253 -4.45 -8.39 11.24
C VAL A 253 -4.91 -7.63 10.01
N ARG A 254 -5.81 -6.67 10.21
CA ARG A 254 -6.49 -5.89 9.17
C ARG A 254 -5.82 -4.54 9.01
N ILE A 255 -5.10 -4.38 7.90
CA ILE A 255 -4.39 -3.14 7.57
C ILE A 255 -5.36 -2.18 6.89
N ILE A 256 -5.45 -0.95 7.40
CA ILE A 256 -6.32 0.10 6.88
C ILE A 256 -5.47 1.27 6.40
N GLY A 257 -5.56 1.57 5.10
CA GLY A 257 -4.83 2.64 4.45
C GLY A 257 -3.32 2.39 4.34
N GLU A 258 -2.58 3.46 4.12
CA GLU A 258 -1.13 3.43 3.95
C GLU A 258 -0.42 3.48 5.31
N ILE A 259 0.58 2.62 5.49
CA ILE A 259 1.51 2.64 6.62
C ILE A 259 2.92 2.80 6.07
N THR A 260 3.60 3.87 6.46
CA THR A 260 4.95 4.20 6.00
C THR A 260 6.02 3.84 7.03
N THR A 261 7.29 3.86 6.64
CA THR A 261 8.42 3.75 7.60
C THR A 261 8.48 4.89 8.63
N LYS A 262 7.73 5.98 8.41
CA LYS A 262 7.60 7.06 9.42
C LYS A 262 6.56 6.74 10.48
N ASP A 263 5.55 5.95 10.12
CA ASP A 263 4.48 5.52 11.02
C ASP A 263 4.91 4.32 11.87
N ALA A 264 5.80 3.48 11.35
CA ALA A 264 6.33 2.31 12.04
C ALA A 264 7.66 2.65 12.73
N ASP A 265 7.69 2.64 14.07
CA ASP A 265 8.92 2.81 14.81
C ASP A 265 9.93 1.70 14.48
N ALA A 266 11.23 2.04 14.43
CA ALA A 266 12.30 1.08 14.17
C ALA A 266 12.31 -0.09 15.18
N ALA A 267 11.73 0.07 16.38
CA ALA A 267 11.58 -1.00 17.36
C ALA A 267 10.54 -2.06 16.95
N GLN A 268 9.59 -1.69 16.09
CA GLN A 268 8.53 -2.58 15.59
C GLN A 268 8.96 -3.35 14.33
N LEU A 269 9.91 -2.83 13.57
CA LEU A 269 10.50 -3.48 12.41
C LEU A 269 11.74 -4.29 12.83
N MET A 270 12.04 -5.36 12.11
CA MET A 270 13.21 -6.20 12.37
C MET A 270 14.50 -5.45 12.02
N SER A 271 14.52 -4.86 10.83
CA SER A 271 15.59 -4.02 10.30
C SER A 271 15.03 -3.17 9.16
N ASP A 272 15.81 -2.22 8.67
CA ASP A 272 15.46 -1.45 7.48
C ASP A 272 15.35 -2.34 6.22
N GLU A 273 16.07 -3.48 6.20
CA GLU A 273 16.09 -4.43 5.09
C GLU A 273 14.96 -5.47 5.21
N ASP A 274 14.83 -6.15 6.35
CA ASP A 274 13.85 -7.24 6.53
C ASP A 274 12.40 -6.77 6.77
N GLY A 275 12.20 -5.49 7.06
CA GLY A 275 10.88 -4.92 7.30
C GLY A 275 10.15 -5.47 8.51
N LEU A 276 8.84 -5.67 8.40
CA LEU A 276 8.02 -6.32 9.43
C LEU A 276 8.27 -7.83 9.42
N GLN A 277 8.48 -8.43 10.60
CA GLN A 277 8.80 -9.85 10.67
C GLN A 277 7.79 -10.64 11.51
N LEU A 278 7.28 -11.74 10.95
CA LEU A 278 6.56 -12.79 11.67
C LEU A 278 7.45 -14.04 11.69
N LYS A 279 8.00 -14.37 12.85
CA LYS A 279 8.97 -15.46 13.01
C LYS A 279 8.44 -16.54 13.96
N GLY A 280 8.62 -17.81 13.60
CA GLY A 280 8.41 -18.97 14.47
C GLY A 280 9.67 -19.37 15.23
N ASN A 281 9.52 -20.20 16.25
CA ASN A 281 10.62 -20.83 16.98
C ASN A 281 11.25 -22.02 16.21
N GLY A 282 10.55 -22.51 15.21
CA GLY A 282 10.92 -23.56 14.27
C GLY A 282 9.91 -23.56 13.13
N ASP A 283 10.18 -24.32 12.09
CA ASP A 283 9.37 -24.38 10.87
C ASP A 283 7.97 -25.01 11.08
N ASP A 284 7.74 -25.71 12.17
CA ASP A 284 6.46 -26.29 12.61
C ASP A 284 5.68 -25.41 13.60
N THR A 285 6.20 -24.23 13.98
CA THR A 285 5.50 -23.31 14.89
C THR A 285 4.21 -22.81 14.25
N GLU A 286 3.06 -23.17 14.85
CA GLU A 286 1.74 -22.74 14.35
C GLU A 286 1.49 -21.25 14.60
N MET A 287 1.49 -20.46 13.54
CA MET A 287 1.26 -19.01 13.60
C MET A 287 -0.24 -18.69 13.52
N ASN A 288 -0.97 -19.31 12.61
CA ASN A 288 -2.38 -19.04 12.34
C ASN A 288 -2.69 -17.55 12.14
N VAL A 289 -1.82 -16.82 11.42
CA VAL A 289 -1.92 -15.39 11.20
C VAL A 289 -2.28 -15.10 9.76
N THR A 290 -3.34 -14.30 9.57
CA THR A 290 -3.64 -13.62 8.29
C THR A 290 -3.32 -12.15 8.42
N LEU A 291 -2.49 -11.63 7.53
CA LEU A 291 -2.26 -10.20 7.32
C LEU A 291 -3.06 -9.78 6.08
N GLU A 292 -4.08 -8.95 6.26
CA GLU A 292 -4.99 -8.59 5.17
C GLU A 292 -5.22 -7.09 5.06
N GLY A 293 -5.24 -6.59 3.83
CA GLY A 293 -5.61 -5.22 3.53
C GLY A 293 -7.13 -5.03 3.44
N ILE A 294 -7.64 -3.95 3.98
CA ILE A 294 -9.05 -3.57 3.91
C ILE A 294 -9.24 -2.53 2.83
N GLY A 295 -10.12 -2.82 1.88
CA GLY A 295 -10.36 -1.96 0.72
C GLY A 295 -9.35 -2.17 -0.40
N ASP A 296 -9.09 -1.13 -1.18
CA ASP A 296 -8.21 -1.15 -2.36
C ASP A 296 -6.93 -0.31 -2.17
N ASP A 297 -6.71 0.25 -0.97
CA ASP A 297 -5.65 1.20 -0.66
C ASP A 297 -4.71 0.77 0.48
N ALA A 298 -4.94 -0.39 1.11
CA ALA A 298 -4.05 -0.90 2.16
C ALA A 298 -2.64 -1.13 1.60
N THR A 299 -1.64 -0.41 2.14
CA THR A 299 -0.29 -0.36 1.54
C THR A 299 0.79 -0.27 2.61
N PHE A 300 1.86 -1.05 2.46
CA PHE A 300 3.13 -0.83 3.14
C PHE A 300 4.06 -0.03 2.23
N ASN A 301 4.51 1.13 2.68
CA ASN A 301 5.36 2.03 1.92
C ASN A 301 6.71 2.22 2.61
N GLY A 302 7.76 1.73 1.98
CA GLY A 302 9.13 1.83 2.46
C GLY A 302 9.66 0.60 3.21
N PHE A 303 8.83 -0.42 3.44
CA PHE A 303 9.25 -1.68 4.05
C PHE A 303 8.49 -2.88 3.51
N GLY A 304 9.10 -4.05 3.60
CA GLY A 304 8.54 -5.33 3.19
C GLY A 304 8.08 -6.19 4.36
N MET A 305 7.83 -7.48 4.08
CA MET A 305 7.40 -8.48 5.08
C MET A 305 8.27 -9.72 5.03
N THR A 306 8.79 -10.14 6.18
CA THR A 306 9.53 -11.40 6.33
C THR A 306 8.73 -12.43 7.13
N PHE A 307 8.46 -13.58 6.52
CA PHE A 307 8.01 -14.78 7.21
C PHE A 307 9.21 -15.69 7.44
N TYR A 308 9.53 -15.97 8.70
CA TYR A 308 10.70 -16.76 9.03
C TYR A 308 10.34 -17.92 9.98
N ASN A 309 10.58 -19.15 9.55
CA ASN A 309 10.10 -20.36 10.23
C ASN A 309 8.58 -20.29 10.47
N GLY A 310 7.99 -21.31 11.02
CA GLY A 310 6.56 -21.34 11.32
C GLY A 310 5.70 -21.78 10.15
N THR A 311 4.43 -22.03 10.44
CA THR A 311 3.46 -22.57 9.52
C THR A 311 2.11 -21.87 9.64
N LYS A 312 1.24 -22.05 8.64
CA LYS A 312 -0.13 -21.52 8.60
C LYS A 312 -0.19 -19.99 8.60
N VAL A 313 0.55 -19.37 7.69
CA VAL A 313 0.53 -17.93 7.46
C VAL A 313 -0.17 -17.58 6.15
N GLU A 314 -0.87 -16.48 6.13
CA GLU A 314 -1.55 -15.92 4.96
C GLU A 314 -1.28 -14.41 4.89
N MET A 315 -1.02 -13.91 3.69
CA MET A 315 -0.99 -12.47 3.43
C MET A 315 -1.75 -12.16 2.15
N ARG A 316 -2.66 -11.16 2.20
CA ARG A 316 -3.55 -10.85 1.08
C ARG A 316 -3.97 -9.39 0.99
N ASN A 317 -4.33 -8.94 -0.20
CA ASN A 317 -4.95 -7.66 -0.50
C ASN A 317 -4.16 -6.44 0.02
N ILE A 318 -2.83 -6.47 -0.08
CA ILE A 318 -1.92 -5.39 0.36
C ILE A 318 -1.06 -4.94 -0.82
N GLY A 319 -0.81 -3.64 -0.93
CA GLY A 319 0.19 -3.08 -1.84
C GLY A 319 1.55 -2.96 -1.16
N LEU A 320 2.62 -3.27 -1.88
CA LEU A 320 4.00 -3.11 -1.42
C LEU A 320 4.71 -2.13 -2.36
N VAL A 321 5.15 -1.01 -1.81
CA VAL A 321 5.85 0.03 -2.56
C VAL A 321 7.12 0.46 -1.82
N ASN A 322 8.16 0.81 -2.56
CA ASN A 322 9.41 1.39 -2.02
C ASN A 322 10.09 0.53 -0.92
N PHE A 323 9.89 -0.79 -0.91
CA PHE A 323 10.54 -1.69 0.05
C PHE A 323 12.08 -1.72 -0.17
N ASN A 324 12.85 -1.94 0.89
CA ASN A 324 14.30 -1.70 0.87
C ASN A 324 15.14 -2.88 0.35
N ASP A 325 14.73 -4.11 0.58
CA ASP A 325 15.37 -5.34 0.09
C ASP A 325 14.30 -6.14 -0.66
N ASP A 326 13.78 -7.21 -0.07
CA ASP A 326 12.68 -7.98 -0.65
C ASP A 326 11.31 -7.39 -0.25
N GLY A 327 10.35 -7.44 -1.16
CA GLY A 327 8.95 -7.07 -0.86
C GLY A 327 8.34 -8.05 0.15
N ILE A 328 8.38 -9.34 -0.17
CA ILE A 328 8.06 -10.44 0.76
C ILE A 328 9.15 -11.49 0.65
N GLN A 329 9.65 -11.97 1.78
CA GLN A 329 10.53 -13.13 1.81
C GLN A 329 10.04 -14.20 2.78
N LEU A 330 10.13 -15.46 2.34
CA LEU A 330 9.86 -16.64 3.14
C LEU A 330 11.16 -17.38 3.40
N LYS A 331 11.47 -17.63 4.66
CA LYS A 331 12.68 -18.33 5.11
C LYS A 331 12.29 -19.49 6.02
N GLY A 332 12.43 -20.75 5.58
CA GLY A 332 12.05 -21.93 6.37
C GLY A 332 10.57 -21.99 6.75
N THR A 333 9.70 -21.33 5.99
CA THR A 333 8.26 -21.21 6.27
C THR A 333 7.49 -22.32 5.57
N GLN A 334 6.44 -22.85 6.21
CA GLN A 334 5.61 -23.91 5.66
C GLN A 334 4.14 -23.52 5.58
N HIS A 335 3.41 -24.09 4.62
CA HIS A 335 1.99 -23.84 4.43
C HIS A 335 1.65 -22.36 4.48
N ALA A 336 2.40 -21.58 3.69
CA ALA A 336 2.19 -20.16 3.49
C ALA A 336 1.37 -19.89 2.23
N TRP A 337 0.42 -18.99 2.34
CA TRP A 337 -0.39 -18.54 1.20
C TRP A 337 -0.29 -17.02 1.04
N ILE A 338 0.36 -16.58 -0.05
CA ILE A 338 0.54 -15.17 -0.38
C ILE A 338 -0.23 -14.89 -1.66
N HIS A 339 -1.25 -14.03 -1.57
CA HIS A 339 -2.15 -13.83 -2.71
C HIS A 339 -2.77 -12.43 -2.76
N HIS A 340 -3.18 -12.03 -3.96
CA HIS A 340 -3.79 -10.71 -4.20
C HIS A 340 -2.95 -9.56 -3.65
N ILE A 341 -1.63 -9.66 -3.83
CA ILE A 341 -0.66 -8.61 -3.48
C ILE A 341 -0.31 -7.83 -4.73
N ASP A 342 -0.23 -6.50 -4.63
CA ASP A 342 0.40 -5.65 -5.64
C ASP A 342 1.86 -5.40 -5.26
N PHE A 343 2.79 -5.87 -6.08
CA PHE A 343 4.21 -5.60 -5.95
C PHE A 343 4.62 -4.51 -6.94
N PHE A 344 4.95 -3.34 -6.42
CA PHE A 344 5.49 -2.25 -7.22
C PHE A 344 7.03 -2.19 -7.12
N TYR A 345 7.63 -1.05 -7.46
CA TYR A 345 9.07 -0.88 -7.32
C TYR A 345 9.51 -0.91 -5.85
N GLY A 346 10.62 -1.62 -5.60
CA GLY A 346 11.43 -1.45 -4.42
C GLY A 346 12.41 -0.27 -4.55
N ASN A 347 13.05 0.08 -3.45
CA ASN A 347 14.13 1.05 -3.43
C ASN A 347 15.40 0.44 -4.03
N ALA A 348 16.04 1.13 -4.97
CA ALA A 348 17.38 0.80 -5.44
C ALA A 348 18.38 1.17 -4.33
N GLY A 349 18.64 0.25 -3.40
CA GLY A 349 19.57 0.44 -2.28
C GLY A 349 21.00 0.02 -2.64
N SER A 350 21.91 0.14 -1.67
CA SER A 350 23.32 -0.26 -1.81
C SER A 350 23.51 -1.78 -2.02
N ALA A 351 22.54 -2.58 -1.60
CA ALA A 351 22.50 -4.03 -1.82
C ALA A 351 21.77 -4.42 -3.11
N ALA A 352 20.95 -3.54 -3.66
CA ALA A 352 20.23 -3.80 -4.89
C ALA A 352 21.12 -3.51 -6.10
N ASP A 353 21.57 -4.55 -6.78
CA ASP A 353 22.20 -4.48 -8.09
C ASP A 353 21.18 -4.14 -9.20
N GLN A 354 19.94 -3.83 -8.84
CA GLN A 354 18.82 -3.58 -9.73
C GLN A 354 18.21 -2.20 -9.49
N LYS A 355 17.90 -1.53 -10.59
CA LYS A 355 17.30 -0.19 -10.58
C LYS A 355 15.83 -0.18 -10.12
N LYS A 356 15.16 -1.34 -10.19
CA LYS A 356 13.73 -1.53 -9.87
C LYS A 356 13.49 -2.07 -8.46
N GLY A 357 14.54 -2.19 -7.63
CA GLY A 357 14.51 -2.84 -6.31
C GLY A 357 15.11 -4.26 -6.35
N ASP A 358 15.12 -4.98 -5.23
CA ASP A 358 15.53 -6.39 -5.18
C ASP A 358 14.34 -7.34 -5.42
N GLY A 359 14.26 -8.51 -4.80
CA GLY A 359 13.19 -9.49 -5.02
C GLY A 359 11.82 -8.94 -4.62
N SER A 360 10.79 -9.20 -5.45
CA SER A 360 9.42 -8.87 -5.03
C SER A 360 8.88 -9.94 -4.07
N LEU A 361 9.10 -11.22 -4.37
CA LEU A 361 8.62 -12.35 -3.57
C LEU A 361 9.65 -13.49 -3.60
N ASP A 362 10.45 -13.62 -2.55
CA ASP A 362 11.53 -14.59 -2.46
C ASP A 362 11.22 -15.76 -1.52
N VAL A 363 11.65 -16.96 -1.89
CA VAL A 363 11.43 -18.21 -1.17
C VAL A 363 12.78 -18.88 -0.91
N LYS A 364 13.19 -18.96 0.34
CA LYS A 364 14.53 -19.34 0.78
C LYS A 364 14.49 -20.36 1.93
N ASP A 365 15.66 -20.92 2.29
CA ASP A 365 15.92 -21.68 3.52
C ASP A 365 14.94 -22.84 3.76
N ASP A 366 14.77 -23.70 2.75
CA ASP A 366 13.88 -24.88 2.79
C ASP A 366 12.39 -24.56 3.06
N SER A 367 11.92 -23.36 2.75
CA SER A 367 10.47 -23.10 2.74
C SER A 367 9.75 -24.10 1.85
N ARG A 368 8.60 -24.63 2.30
CA ARG A 368 7.91 -25.72 1.61
C ARG A 368 6.40 -25.64 1.77
N TYR A 369 5.69 -26.29 0.84
CA TYR A 369 4.23 -26.27 0.80
C TYR A 369 3.68 -24.83 0.79
N CYS A 370 4.23 -23.97 -0.06
CA CYS A 370 3.78 -22.60 -0.20
C CYS A 370 3.04 -22.39 -1.52
N THR A 371 2.05 -21.52 -1.51
CA THR A 371 1.25 -21.12 -2.69
C THR A 371 1.29 -19.62 -2.86
N PHE A 372 1.58 -19.18 -4.07
CA PHE A 372 1.61 -17.78 -4.49
C PHE A 372 0.62 -17.62 -5.63
N SER A 373 -0.54 -16.98 -5.35
CA SER A 373 -1.64 -16.94 -6.30
C SER A 373 -2.24 -15.55 -6.46
N TYR A 374 -2.70 -15.23 -7.66
CA TYR A 374 -3.37 -13.97 -7.94
C TYR A 374 -2.59 -12.72 -7.48
N ASN A 375 -1.24 -12.75 -7.52
CA ASN A 375 -0.43 -11.57 -7.25
C ASN A 375 -0.16 -10.80 -8.54
N HIS A 376 -0.06 -9.48 -8.44
CA HIS A 376 0.26 -8.60 -9.55
C HIS A 376 1.65 -7.99 -9.35
N PHE A 377 2.55 -8.26 -10.29
CA PHE A 377 3.93 -7.77 -10.26
C PHE A 377 4.11 -6.70 -11.33
N TRP A 378 4.20 -5.46 -10.92
CA TRP A 378 4.26 -4.27 -11.76
C TRP A 378 5.71 -3.94 -12.13
N ASP A 379 6.13 -4.18 -13.37
CA ASP A 379 7.48 -3.87 -13.91
C ASP A 379 8.64 -4.31 -12.98
N SER A 380 8.49 -5.44 -12.33
CA SER A 380 9.48 -5.95 -11.37
C SER A 380 10.78 -6.37 -12.05
N GLY A 381 11.94 -6.02 -11.48
CA GLY A 381 13.25 -6.39 -12.03
C GLY A 381 13.66 -7.83 -11.71
N LYS A 382 13.52 -8.23 -10.44
CA LYS A 382 13.80 -9.57 -9.91
C LYS A 382 12.55 -10.07 -9.20
N THR A 383 11.63 -10.69 -9.93
CA THR A 383 10.28 -10.93 -9.42
C THR A 383 10.23 -11.96 -8.30
N SER A 384 10.77 -13.17 -8.50
CA SER A 384 10.72 -14.21 -7.46
C SER A 384 11.91 -15.18 -7.56
N LEU A 385 12.74 -15.17 -6.53
CA LEU A 385 13.73 -16.21 -6.27
C LEU A 385 13.10 -17.38 -5.54
N CYS A 386 13.13 -18.58 -6.12
CA CYS A 386 12.59 -19.80 -5.52
C CYS A 386 13.74 -20.80 -5.30
N GLY A 387 14.34 -20.74 -4.12
CA GLY A 387 15.56 -21.45 -3.77
C GLY A 387 16.84 -20.64 -4.01
N MET A 388 17.68 -20.53 -2.98
CA MET A 388 18.93 -19.76 -3.01
C MET A 388 20.17 -20.68 -2.93
N LYS A 389 20.43 -21.36 -1.85
CA LYS A 389 21.61 -22.22 -1.66
C LYS A 389 21.44 -23.42 -0.75
N SER A 390 20.56 -23.36 0.22
CA SER A 390 20.44 -24.29 1.35
C SER A 390 19.31 -25.29 1.21
N GLU A 391 18.56 -25.22 0.12
CA GLU A 391 17.40 -26.06 -0.09
C GLU A 391 17.79 -27.53 -0.28
N SER A 392 17.08 -28.41 0.43
CA SER A 392 17.29 -29.86 0.41
C SER A 392 16.51 -30.58 -0.71
N GLY A 393 15.64 -29.87 -1.42
CA GLY A 393 14.83 -30.36 -2.54
C GLY A 393 13.42 -30.73 -2.18
N SER A 394 12.59 -31.00 -3.19
CA SER A 394 11.18 -31.40 -3.10
C SER A 394 10.35 -30.47 -2.20
N ASN A 395 10.54 -29.17 -2.30
CA ASN A 395 9.92 -28.19 -1.42
C ASN A 395 8.42 -27.99 -1.68
N PHE A 396 7.92 -28.34 -2.89
CA PHE A 396 6.53 -28.25 -3.30
C PHE A 396 5.96 -26.83 -3.18
N ILE A 397 6.28 -26.03 -4.16
CA ILE A 397 5.84 -24.62 -4.27
C ILE A 397 4.90 -24.50 -5.47
N SER A 398 3.82 -23.71 -5.35
CA SER A 398 2.94 -23.40 -6.49
C SER A 398 2.84 -21.90 -6.75
N TYR A 399 2.81 -21.55 -8.05
CA TYR A 399 2.54 -20.23 -8.56
C TYR A 399 1.37 -20.30 -9.52
N ASP A 400 0.26 -19.63 -9.22
CA ASP A 400 -0.92 -19.69 -10.08
C ASP A 400 -1.65 -18.36 -10.19
N HIS A 401 -2.24 -18.12 -11.35
CA HIS A 401 -3.05 -16.95 -11.66
C HIS A 401 -2.34 -15.60 -11.35
N ASN A 402 -1.01 -15.58 -11.27
CA ASN A 402 -0.27 -14.33 -11.08
C ASN A 402 -0.19 -13.56 -12.40
N TRP A 403 -0.19 -12.23 -12.30
CA TRP A 403 0.06 -11.33 -13.41
C TRP A 403 1.49 -10.80 -13.33
N PHE A 404 2.34 -11.25 -14.25
CA PHE A 404 3.70 -10.74 -14.42
C PHE A 404 3.65 -9.66 -15.49
N ASP A 405 3.46 -8.42 -15.09
CA ASP A 405 3.10 -7.29 -15.92
C ASP A 405 4.34 -6.46 -16.26
N HIS A 406 4.86 -6.61 -17.48
CA HIS A 406 6.07 -5.96 -18.02
C HIS A 406 7.34 -6.14 -17.17
N SER A 407 7.39 -7.19 -16.37
CA SER A 407 8.50 -7.52 -15.47
C SER A 407 9.69 -8.12 -16.22
N ASP A 408 10.89 -8.09 -15.59
CA ASP A 408 12.13 -8.49 -16.30
C ASP A 408 12.40 -9.99 -16.21
N SER A 409 12.58 -10.53 -14.99
CA SER A 409 13.09 -11.89 -14.81
C SER A 409 12.62 -12.54 -13.50
N ARG A 410 12.89 -13.86 -13.37
CA ARG A 410 12.56 -14.65 -12.18
C ARG A 410 11.06 -14.82 -11.97
N HIS A 411 10.35 -15.52 -12.87
CA HIS A 411 8.89 -15.72 -12.78
C HIS A 411 8.44 -17.20 -12.70
N PRO A 412 8.90 -18.01 -11.73
CA PRO A 412 10.04 -17.81 -10.83
C PRO A 412 11.39 -18.28 -11.42
N ARG A 413 12.52 -17.88 -10.77
CA ARG A 413 13.80 -18.56 -10.93
C ARG A 413 13.92 -19.64 -9.86
N VAL A 414 13.94 -20.90 -10.29
CA VAL A 414 13.90 -22.05 -9.38
C VAL A 414 15.25 -22.74 -9.29
N ARG A 415 15.68 -23.03 -8.07
CA ARG A 415 16.86 -23.81 -7.75
C ARG A 415 16.53 -24.93 -6.77
N THR A 416 16.82 -26.18 -7.15
CA THR A 416 16.66 -27.37 -6.31
C THR A 416 15.21 -27.75 -5.94
N MET A 417 14.29 -26.80 -5.94
CA MET A 417 12.91 -27.00 -5.51
C MET A 417 12.03 -27.68 -6.58
N THR A 418 10.97 -28.33 -6.15
CA THR A 418 9.88 -28.88 -6.98
C THR A 418 8.74 -27.85 -7.03
N VAL A 419 8.42 -27.39 -8.25
CA VAL A 419 7.52 -26.22 -8.41
C VAL A 419 6.46 -26.49 -9.49
N HIS A 420 5.21 -26.15 -9.18
CA HIS A 420 4.12 -26.11 -10.15
C HIS A 420 3.76 -24.67 -10.51
N VAL A 421 3.76 -24.37 -11.81
CA VAL A 421 3.52 -23.02 -12.36
C VAL A 421 2.37 -23.13 -13.36
N TRP A 422 1.18 -22.61 -13.02
CA TRP A 422 0.00 -22.82 -13.84
C TRP A 422 -0.94 -21.61 -13.88
N ASN A 423 -1.61 -21.43 -15.00
CA ASN A 423 -2.56 -20.32 -15.26
C ASN A 423 -2.04 -18.92 -14.94
N ASN A 424 -0.74 -18.69 -14.98
CA ASN A 424 -0.19 -17.34 -14.86
C ASN A 424 -0.24 -16.59 -16.19
N TYR A 425 -0.38 -15.28 -16.14
CA TYR A 425 -0.28 -14.39 -17.27
C TYR A 425 1.07 -13.68 -17.26
N TYR A 426 1.88 -13.98 -18.28
CA TYR A 426 3.17 -13.35 -18.55
C TYR A 426 2.98 -12.29 -19.64
N ASP A 427 2.95 -11.04 -19.28
CA ASP A 427 2.57 -9.92 -20.10
C ASP A 427 3.77 -9.02 -20.41
N GLY A 428 4.42 -9.19 -21.56
CA GLY A 428 5.56 -8.36 -21.95
C GLY A 428 6.82 -8.58 -21.11
N VAL A 429 7.14 -9.84 -20.75
CA VAL A 429 8.33 -10.15 -19.92
C VAL A 429 9.61 -9.93 -20.71
N SER A 430 10.48 -9.02 -20.24
CA SER A 430 11.61 -8.50 -21.00
C SER A 430 12.82 -9.45 -21.11
N LYS A 431 13.03 -10.34 -20.12
CA LYS A 431 14.20 -11.23 -20.07
C LYS A 431 13.81 -12.69 -19.99
N ILE A 432 13.37 -13.18 -18.82
CA ILE A 432 13.15 -14.58 -18.55
C ILE A 432 11.85 -14.77 -17.81
N GLY A 433 10.96 -15.62 -18.32
CA GLY A 433 9.79 -16.13 -17.62
C GLY A 433 10.20 -17.15 -16.55
N VAL A 434 9.83 -18.41 -16.73
CA VAL A 434 10.19 -19.50 -15.82
C VAL A 434 11.63 -19.95 -16.08
N GLY A 435 12.46 -19.99 -15.03
CA GLY A 435 13.86 -20.37 -15.14
C GLY A 435 14.24 -21.52 -14.22
N ALA A 436 14.84 -22.58 -14.78
CA ALA A 436 15.31 -23.77 -14.06
C ALA A 436 16.84 -23.78 -13.95
N VAL A 437 17.35 -23.74 -12.72
CA VAL A 437 18.78 -23.95 -12.41
C VAL A 437 18.93 -25.13 -11.49
N LYS A 438 20.14 -25.62 -11.35
CA LYS A 438 20.65 -26.65 -10.44
C LYS A 438 19.59 -27.57 -9.79
N GLY A 439 19.19 -28.60 -10.51
CA GLY A 439 18.30 -29.62 -9.97
C GLY A 439 16.87 -29.18 -9.66
N ALA A 440 16.41 -28.09 -10.26
CA ALA A 440 15.01 -27.69 -10.18
C ALA A 440 14.13 -28.65 -11.00
N ASP A 441 12.96 -28.97 -10.48
CA ASP A 441 11.90 -29.70 -11.18
C ASP A 441 10.67 -28.79 -11.31
N ILE A 442 10.35 -28.34 -12.52
CA ILE A 442 9.27 -27.39 -12.75
C ILE A 442 8.23 -27.94 -13.71
N PHE A 443 6.97 -28.03 -13.27
CA PHE A 443 5.84 -28.27 -14.17
C PHE A 443 5.18 -26.94 -14.54
N VAL A 444 5.19 -26.61 -15.82
CA VAL A 444 4.66 -25.36 -16.39
C VAL A 444 3.42 -25.68 -17.22
N GLU A 445 2.23 -25.37 -16.72
CA GLU A 445 0.96 -25.84 -17.26
C GLU A 445 -0.03 -24.70 -17.52
N SER A 446 -0.64 -24.71 -18.71
CA SER A 446 -1.78 -23.85 -19.05
C SER A 446 -1.58 -22.34 -18.76
N ASN A 447 -0.33 -21.83 -18.87
CA ASN A 447 -0.03 -20.41 -18.74
C ASN A 447 -0.21 -19.68 -20.08
N TYR A 448 -0.37 -18.36 -20.03
CA TYR A 448 -0.37 -17.51 -21.22
C TYR A 448 0.85 -16.60 -21.23
N PHE A 449 1.71 -16.77 -22.24
CA PHE A 449 2.89 -15.94 -22.45
C PHE A 449 2.64 -15.00 -23.64
N ARG A 450 2.41 -13.71 -23.35
CA ARG A 450 2.29 -12.67 -24.35
C ARG A 450 3.63 -11.94 -24.48
N ASN A 451 4.25 -12.02 -25.63
CA ASN A 451 5.44 -11.24 -25.97
C ASN A 451 6.62 -11.37 -25.00
N SER A 452 6.69 -12.48 -24.26
CA SER A 452 7.80 -12.77 -23.33
C SER A 452 9.06 -13.19 -24.10
N LYS A 453 10.21 -12.61 -23.78
CA LYS A 453 11.47 -12.83 -24.54
C LYS A 453 11.93 -14.28 -24.45
N ASN A 454 12.03 -14.85 -23.28
CA ASN A 454 12.34 -16.26 -23.03
C ASN A 454 11.27 -16.81 -22.06
N PRO A 455 10.18 -17.40 -22.55
CA PRO A 455 9.06 -17.82 -21.69
C PRO A 455 9.46 -18.89 -20.69
N MET A 456 10.31 -19.82 -21.09
CA MET A 456 10.91 -20.86 -20.26
C MET A 456 12.39 -20.96 -20.61
N LEU A 457 13.23 -21.24 -19.62
CA LEU A 457 14.68 -21.32 -19.81
C LEU A 457 15.30 -22.31 -18.82
N ILE A 458 16.13 -23.23 -19.34
CA ILE A 458 17.00 -24.08 -18.53
C ILE A 458 18.42 -23.53 -18.61
N SER A 459 19.09 -23.37 -17.47
CA SER A 459 20.46 -22.84 -17.42
C SER A 459 21.43 -23.72 -18.22
N GLU A 460 22.37 -23.11 -18.93
CA GLU A 460 23.43 -23.73 -19.71
C GLU A 460 22.97 -24.58 -20.90
N GLN A 461 21.73 -24.39 -21.37
CA GLN A 461 21.25 -25.07 -22.58
C GLN A 461 20.15 -24.27 -23.30
N GLY A 462 19.70 -24.77 -24.43
CA GLY A 462 18.60 -24.20 -25.18
C GLY A 462 18.85 -22.74 -25.58
N THR A 463 17.91 -21.87 -25.27
CA THR A 463 18.02 -20.44 -25.58
C THR A 463 19.08 -19.73 -24.74
N ASP A 464 19.39 -20.22 -23.53
CA ASP A 464 20.48 -19.71 -22.69
C ASP A 464 21.86 -20.01 -23.31
N GLY A 465 21.96 -21.03 -24.11
CA GLY A 465 23.23 -21.46 -24.74
C GLY A 465 24.20 -21.97 -23.68
N ARG A 466 25.27 -21.22 -23.44
CA ARG A 466 26.27 -21.48 -22.38
C ARG A 466 26.46 -20.23 -21.51
N GLY A 467 25.44 -19.39 -21.45
CA GLY A 467 25.48 -18.11 -20.75
C GLY A 467 25.36 -18.24 -19.23
N GLY A 468 24.61 -19.23 -18.75
CA GLY A 468 24.32 -19.43 -17.37
C GLY A 468 23.63 -18.21 -16.73
N PHE A 469 22.31 -18.18 -16.71
CA PHE A 469 21.57 -17.04 -16.14
C PHE A 469 21.57 -17.01 -14.60
N ALA A 470 22.36 -17.87 -13.99
CA ALA A 470 22.57 -17.91 -12.54
C ALA A 470 24.01 -18.34 -12.21
N ASP A 471 24.47 -17.97 -11.04
CA ASP A 471 25.84 -18.21 -10.56
C ASP A 471 26.22 -19.70 -10.47
N ASP A 472 25.25 -20.60 -10.34
CA ASP A 472 25.48 -22.04 -10.19
C ASP A 472 25.79 -22.77 -11.49
N HIS A 473 25.51 -22.18 -12.64
CA HIS A 473 25.72 -22.71 -13.99
C HIS A 473 25.06 -24.07 -14.33
N ASP A 474 24.61 -24.87 -13.35
CA ASP A 474 23.93 -26.14 -13.60
C ASP A 474 22.49 -25.92 -14.05
N GLY A 475 21.96 -26.81 -14.89
CA GLY A 475 20.55 -26.84 -15.30
C GLY A 475 19.65 -27.54 -14.29
N GLY A 476 18.35 -27.33 -14.43
CA GLY A 476 17.28 -28.15 -13.85
C GLY A 476 16.43 -28.71 -15.00
N MET A 477 15.18 -29.07 -14.71
CA MET A 477 14.26 -29.60 -15.72
C MET A 477 12.93 -28.85 -15.70
N ILE A 478 12.39 -28.60 -16.89
CA ILE A 478 11.05 -28.04 -17.10
C ILE A 478 10.25 -29.05 -17.94
N LYS A 479 9.08 -29.46 -17.41
CA LYS A 479 8.01 -30.07 -18.18
C LYS A 479 6.98 -29.01 -18.51
N ALA A 480 6.60 -28.86 -19.79
CA ALA A 480 5.60 -27.90 -20.25
C ALA A 480 4.38 -28.62 -20.84
N TYR A 481 3.16 -28.15 -20.52
CA TYR A 481 1.93 -28.70 -21.09
C TYR A 481 0.86 -27.61 -21.26
N GLY A 482 0.21 -27.59 -22.42
CA GLY A 482 -0.98 -26.75 -22.65
C GLY A 482 -0.78 -25.24 -22.58
N ASN A 483 0.48 -24.73 -22.59
CA ASN A 483 0.76 -23.31 -22.56
C ASN A 483 0.47 -22.63 -23.89
N VAL A 484 0.03 -21.38 -23.85
CA VAL A 484 -0.11 -20.52 -25.04
C VAL A 484 1.07 -19.55 -25.09
N LEU A 485 1.79 -19.55 -26.22
CA LEU A 485 2.91 -18.67 -26.48
C LEU A 485 2.61 -17.80 -27.69
N THR A 486 2.66 -16.47 -27.52
CA THR A 486 2.35 -15.51 -28.59
C THR A 486 3.45 -14.47 -28.77
N GLY A 487 3.55 -13.91 -29.97
CA GLY A 487 4.54 -12.89 -30.29
C GLY A 487 5.98 -13.41 -30.11
N LYS A 488 6.79 -12.68 -29.38
CA LYS A 488 8.19 -13.01 -29.10
C LYS A 488 8.37 -14.39 -28.47
N SER A 489 7.47 -14.76 -27.56
CA SER A 489 7.49 -16.05 -26.85
C SER A 489 7.48 -17.24 -27.82
N ALA A 490 6.65 -17.18 -28.85
CA ALA A 490 6.53 -18.27 -29.83
C ALA A 490 7.78 -18.44 -30.71
N THR A 491 8.59 -17.39 -30.84
CA THR A 491 9.79 -17.42 -31.71
C THR A 491 11.08 -17.78 -30.96
N THR A 492 11.11 -17.66 -29.64
CA THR A 492 12.32 -17.91 -28.84
C THR A 492 12.31 -19.27 -28.12
N PHE A 493 11.16 -19.85 -27.88
CA PHE A 493 11.01 -21.13 -27.17
C PHE A 493 11.53 -22.31 -28.01
N ARG A 494 12.35 -23.17 -27.39
CA ARG A 494 12.88 -24.39 -27.95
C ARG A 494 12.28 -25.63 -27.28
N SER A 495 11.30 -26.24 -27.93
CA SER A 495 10.72 -27.51 -27.49
C SER A 495 11.71 -28.68 -27.73
N HIS A 496 11.72 -29.67 -26.83
CA HIS A 496 12.47 -30.90 -26.97
C HIS A 496 12.12 -31.67 -28.27
N LYS A 497 10.92 -31.49 -28.82
CA LYS A 497 10.45 -32.12 -30.04
C LYS A 497 11.29 -31.69 -31.26
N GLN A 498 11.78 -30.46 -31.24
CA GLN A 498 12.63 -29.89 -32.29
C GLN A 498 14.11 -29.87 -31.91
N TYR A 499 14.40 -29.75 -30.63
CA TYR A 499 15.72 -29.64 -30.03
C TYR A 499 15.92 -30.71 -28.93
N PRO A 500 16.14 -32.01 -29.29
CA PRO A 500 16.06 -33.10 -28.30
C PRO A 500 17.16 -33.08 -27.22
N VAL A 501 18.21 -32.24 -27.40
CA VAL A 501 19.29 -32.06 -26.41
C VAL A 501 19.32 -30.64 -25.87
N GLU A 502 19.26 -29.65 -26.76
CA GLU A 502 19.35 -28.23 -26.42
C GLU A 502 17.93 -27.60 -26.34
N PHE A 503 17.08 -28.08 -25.44
CA PHE A 503 15.71 -27.62 -25.28
C PHE A 503 15.58 -26.69 -24.06
N ASP A 504 14.55 -25.83 -24.07
CA ASP A 504 14.14 -24.98 -22.95
C ASP A 504 13.13 -25.69 -22.04
N ALA A 505 12.36 -26.62 -22.60
CA ALA A 505 11.44 -27.48 -21.84
C ALA A 505 11.13 -28.77 -22.60
N TYR A 506 10.81 -29.82 -21.85
CA TYR A 506 10.14 -31.02 -22.35
C TYR A 506 8.66 -30.71 -22.55
N GLU A 507 8.20 -30.58 -23.78
CA GLU A 507 6.81 -30.27 -24.12
C GLU A 507 6.00 -31.55 -24.26
N ALA A 508 5.20 -31.86 -23.23
CA ALA A 508 4.38 -33.07 -23.17
C ALA A 508 3.18 -33.01 -24.12
N ASP A 509 2.80 -34.16 -24.69
CA ASP A 509 1.61 -34.28 -25.55
C ASP A 509 0.32 -34.42 -24.72
N THR A 510 0.45 -34.98 -23.52
CA THR A 510 -0.65 -35.10 -22.56
C THR A 510 -0.21 -34.65 -21.16
N ARG A 511 -1.17 -34.23 -20.33
CA ARG A 511 -0.88 -33.73 -18.98
C ARG A 511 -0.12 -34.76 -18.14
N ASP A 512 -0.51 -36.06 -18.23
CA ASP A 512 0.04 -37.13 -17.41
C ASP A 512 1.22 -37.88 -18.05
N GLU A 513 1.74 -37.35 -19.17
CA GLU A 513 2.94 -37.87 -19.82
C GLU A 513 4.15 -37.72 -18.89
N LYS A 514 4.87 -38.81 -18.65
CA LYS A 514 6.12 -38.79 -17.89
C LYS A 514 7.29 -38.37 -18.76
N VAL A 515 8.13 -37.53 -18.25
CA VAL A 515 9.41 -37.19 -18.89
C VAL A 515 10.35 -38.41 -18.76
N PRO A 516 10.80 -38.98 -19.87
CA PRO A 516 11.75 -40.11 -19.81
C PRO A 516 13.11 -39.65 -19.25
N GLU A 517 13.78 -40.50 -18.46
CA GLU A 517 15.11 -40.23 -17.86
C GLU A 517 16.21 -40.01 -18.91
N THR A 518 15.96 -40.30 -20.19
CA THR A 518 16.84 -40.02 -21.28
C THR A 518 16.91 -38.52 -21.60
N TYR A 519 15.88 -37.73 -21.22
CA TYR A 519 15.89 -36.27 -21.28
C TYR A 519 16.40 -35.73 -19.97
N LYS A 520 17.49 -35.01 -20.02
CA LYS A 520 18.14 -34.42 -18.84
C LYS A 520 18.81 -33.10 -19.20
N SER A 521 19.10 -32.29 -18.19
CA SER A 521 19.86 -31.05 -18.38
C SER A 521 21.26 -31.37 -18.95
N VAL A 522 21.75 -30.50 -19.85
CA VAL A 522 23.05 -30.65 -20.45
C VAL A 522 24.19 -30.50 -19.45
N VAL A 523 24.04 -29.54 -18.52
CA VAL A 523 24.97 -29.34 -17.40
C VAL A 523 24.30 -29.75 -16.13
N GLY A 524 24.96 -30.61 -15.34
CA GLY A 524 24.45 -31.21 -14.13
C GLY A 524 23.72 -32.54 -14.32
N GLU A 525 23.33 -32.90 -15.56
CA GLU A 525 22.67 -34.17 -15.93
C GLU A 525 21.40 -34.50 -15.09
N TYR A 526 20.69 -33.49 -14.62
CA TYR A 526 19.47 -33.65 -13.84
C TYR A 526 18.33 -34.17 -14.72
N THR A 527 17.58 -35.17 -14.18
CA THR A 527 16.36 -35.72 -14.77
C THR A 527 15.15 -35.15 -14.04
N TYR A 528 14.02 -35.07 -14.73
CA TYR A 528 12.76 -34.61 -14.14
C TYR A 528 12.16 -35.66 -13.20
N ASN A 529 11.77 -35.26 -12.00
CA ASN A 529 11.28 -36.18 -10.96
C ASN A 529 9.85 -36.71 -11.19
N ASN A 530 9.12 -36.19 -12.17
CA ASN A 530 7.74 -36.56 -12.51
C ASN A 530 6.72 -36.46 -11.36
N PHE A 531 6.93 -35.52 -10.42
CA PHE A 531 6.06 -35.30 -9.25
C PHE A 531 4.62 -35.01 -9.66
N ASP A 532 4.41 -34.31 -10.76
CA ASP A 532 3.10 -33.89 -11.28
C ASP A 532 2.21 -35.07 -11.70
N THR A 533 2.80 -36.22 -11.95
CA THR A 533 2.06 -37.46 -12.31
C THR A 533 1.79 -38.38 -11.08
N ASP A 534 2.25 -38.01 -9.90
CA ASP A 534 2.03 -38.75 -8.67
C ASP A 534 0.93 -38.06 -7.82
N ALA A 535 -0.24 -38.68 -7.79
CA ALA A 535 -1.41 -38.15 -7.05
C ALA A 535 -1.19 -38.04 -5.53
N SER A 536 -0.14 -38.68 -4.96
CA SER A 536 0.22 -38.49 -3.55
C SER A 536 1.04 -37.24 -3.29
N LEU A 537 1.65 -36.66 -4.32
CA LEU A 537 2.48 -35.45 -4.27
C LEU A 537 1.76 -34.20 -4.79
N MET A 538 0.73 -34.37 -5.62
CA MET A 538 -0.03 -33.30 -6.21
C MET A 538 -1.32 -33.00 -5.44
N TYR A 539 -1.68 -31.74 -5.34
CA TYR A 539 -2.98 -31.29 -4.86
C TYR A 539 -4.05 -31.35 -5.95
N ASN A 540 -5.32 -31.26 -5.56
CA ASN A 540 -6.41 -31.11 -6.52
C ASN A 540 -6.50 -29.67 -7.00
N TYR A 541 -6.67 -29.47 -8.29
CA TYR A 541 -6.83 -28.17 -8.92
C TYR A 541 -7.57 -28.30 -10.26
N THR A 542 -8.08 -27.18 -10.77
CA THR A 542 -8.83 -27.15 -12.03
C THR A 542 -8.33 -25.99 -12.89
N PRO A 543 -7.38 -26.25 -13.82
CA PRO A 543 -6.86 -25.17 -14.66
C PRO A 543 -7.92 -24.66 -15.64
N VAL A 544 -7.99 -23.35 -15.79
CA VAL A 544 -8.72 -22.74 -16.91
C VAL A 544 -7.94 -22.91 -18.21
N ALA A 545 -8.62 -22.88 -19.36
CA ALA A 545 -7.94 -22.95 -20.64
C ALA A 545 -6.93 -21.78 -20.77
N ALA A 546 -5.72 -22.08 -21.25
CA ALA A 546 -4.66 -21.06 -21.31
C ALA A 546 -5.07 -19.77 -22.05
N ASN A 547 -5.92 -19.86 -23.08
CA ASN A 547 -6.44 -18.68 -23.79
C ASN A 547 -7.35 -17.79 -22.95
N ASP A 548 -7.96 -18.32 -21.88
CA ASP A 548 -8.84 -17.57 -20.99
C ASP A 548 -8.08 -16.90 -19.83
N VAL A 549 -6.83 -17.32 -19.59
CA VAL A 549 -5.99 -16.84 -18.47
C VAL A 549 -5.88 -15.31 -18.45
N PRO A 550 -5.60 -14.60 -19.55
CA PRO A 550 -5.54 -13.14 -19.49
C PRO A 550 -6.81 -12.51 -18.94
N ALA A 551 -7.98 -12.96 -19.39
CA ALA A 551 -9.27 -12.41 -18.95
C ALA A 551 -9.57 -12.75 -17.46
N VAL A 552 -9.18 -13.93 -16.99
CA VAL A 552 -9.34 -14.34 -15.59
C VAL A 552 -8.42 -13.52 -14.70
N VAL A 553 -7.14 -13.42 -15.06
CA VAL A 553 -6.10 -12.77 -14.25
C VAL A 553 -6.26 -11.26 -14.20
N THR A 554 -6.68 -10.61 -15.30
CA THR A 554 -6.90 -9.16 -15.35
C THR A 554 -8.34 -8.75 -15.00
N GLY A 555 -9.20 -9.71 -14.67
CA GLY A 555 -10.61 -9.45 -14.34
C GLY A 555 -10.82 -8.89 -12.93
N PHE A 556 -12.06 -8.54 -12.60
CA PHE A 556 -12.43 -7.95 -11.31
C PHE A 556 -12.05 -8.81 -10.08
N TYR A 557 -12.04 -10.13 -10.22
CA TYR A 557 -11.62 -11.09 -9.20
C TYR A 557 -10.19 -11.60 -9.43
N GLY A 558 -9.43 -10.92 -10.25
CA GLY A 558 -8.10 -11.34 -10.73
C GLY A 558 -6.97 -10.94 -9.79
N ALA A 559 -5.78 -10.82 -10.38
CA ALA A 559 -4.54 -10.61 -9.68
C ALA A 559 -4.44 -9.22 -9.04
N GLY A 560 -3.71 -9.13 -7.92
CA GLY A 560 -3.52 -7.90 -7.17
C GLY A 560 -4.64 -7.62 -6.16
N ARG A 561 -4.59 -6.44 -5.58
CA ARG A 561 -5.60 -5.98 -4.61
C ARG A 561 -6.99 -5.90 -5.23
N MET A 562 -8.02 -5.81 -4.38
CA MET A 562 -9.39 -5.58 -4.79
C MET A 562 -9.48 -4.49 -5.87
N ASN A 563 -10.10 -4.83 -6.99
CA ASN A 563 -10.22 -3.93 -8.14
C ASN A 563 -8.86 -3.37 -8.66
N HIS A 564 -7.81 -4.18 -8.55
CA HIS A 564 -6.42 -3.84 -8.90
C HIS A 564 -5.83 -2.66 -8.12
N GLY A 565 -6.32 -2.40 -6.91
CA GLY A 565 -5.85 -1.33 -6.04
C GLY A 565 -6.28 0.07 -6.47
N ASP A 566 -5.91 1.07 -5.70
CA ASP A 566 -6.19 2.48 -5.95
C ASP A 566 -5.10 3.17 -6.82
N LEU A 567 -3.87 2.64 -6.82
CA LEU A 567 -2.81 3.07 -7.73
C LEU A 567 -3.02 2.42 -9.11
N GLN A 568 -3.71 3.13 -9.99
CA GLN A 568 -4.02 2.65 -11.34
C GLN A 568 -2.92 3.02 -12.35
N TRP A 569 -2.51 2.04 -13.16
CA TRP A 569 -1.52 2.22 -14.21
C TRP A 569 -1.88 1.38 -15.44
N THR A 570 -1.46 1.81 -16.62
CA THR A 570 -1.57 1.04 -17.86
C THR A 570 -0.27 1.19 -18.66
N PHE A 571 0.38 0.08 -18.95
CA PHE A 571 1.59 0.05 -19.79
C PHE A 571 1.27 0.31 -21.26
N ASN A 572 2.21 0.90 -21.96
CA ASN A 572 2.17 1.01 -23.41
C ASN A 572 2.88 -0.21 -24.05
N ASN A 573 2.11 -1.21 -24.44
CA ASN A 573 2.62 -2.45 -25.02
C ASN A 573 3.56 -2.24 -26.20
N THR A 574 3.50 -1.11 -26.91
CA THR A 574 4.40 -0.83 -28.04
C THR A 574 5.81 -0.47 -27.59
N THR A 575 5.95 0.22 -26.47
CA THR A 575 7.23 0.70 -25.94
C THR A 575 7.73 -0.10 -24.76
N ASP A 576 6.81 -0.62 -23.93
CA ASP A 576 7.14 -1.24 -22.65
C ASP A 576 7.35 -2.76 -22.79
N ASP A 577 6.69 -3.42 -23.76
CA ASP A 577 6.92 -4.83 -24.05
C ASP A 577 8.42 -5.11 -24.29
N THR A 578 8.96 -6.05 -23.58
CA THR A 578 10.38 -6.46 -23.65
C THR A 578 11.40 -5.38 -23.26
N SER A 579 10.97 -4.26 -22.67
CA SER A 579 11.86 -3.24 -22.10
C SER A 579 12.29 -3.67 -20.68
N ASP A 580 13.59 -3.57 -20.41
CA ASP A 580 14.16 -3.75 -19.06
C ASP A 580 14.54 -2.42 -18.41
N ALA A 581 14.16 -1.31 -19.04
CA ALA A 581 14.31 0.02 -18.46
C ALA A 581 13.25 0.26 -17.38
N ILE A 582 13.57 1.13 -16.42
CA ILE A 582 12.57 1.67 -15.51
C ILE A 582 11.54 2.45 -16.32
N ASN A 583 10.25 2.24 -16.04
CA ASN A 583 9.22 3.16 -16.47
C ASN A 583 9.21 4.37 -15.51
N ASP A 584 9.84 5.47 -15.91
CA ASP A 584 10.03 6.65 -15.06
C ASP A 584 8.69 7.25 -14.58
N ALA A 585 7.65 7.16 -15.39
CA ALA A 585 6.33 7.69 -15.04
C ALA A 585 5.63 6.81 -13.98
N LEU A 586 5.71 5.48 -14.12
CA LEU A 586 5.23 4.55 -13.09
C LEU A 586 6.03 4.74 -11.79
N LYS A 587 7.37 4.85 -11.89
CA LYS A 587 8.21 5.09 -10.71
C LYS A 587 7.83 6.38 -9.99
N ALA A 588 7.58 7.46 -10.72
CA ALA A 588 7.14 8.72 -10.13
C ALA A 588 5.76 8.58 -9.44
N ALA A 589 4.82 7.83 -10.03
CA ALA A 589 3.53 7.55 -9.42
C ALA A 589 3.67 6.74 -8.12
N VAL A 590 4.53 5.70 -8.11
CA VAL A 590 4.81 4.88 -6.92
C VAL A 590 5.50 5.68 -5.81
N MET A 591 6.48 6.51 -6.16
CA MET A 591 7.21 7.35 -5.20
C MET A 591 6.33 8.46 -4.59
N GLY A 592 5.33 8.92 -5.33
CA GLY A 592 4.38 9.94 -4.88
C GLY A 592 3.04 9.38 -4.39
N TYR A 593 2.94 8.06 -4.24
CA TYR A 593 1.69 7.43 -3.81
C TYR A 593 1.34 7.80 -2.37
N HIS A 594 0.09 8.18 -2.17
CA HIS A 594 -0.56 8.34 -0.86
C HIS A 594 -2.04 8.00 -1.01
N THR A 595 -2.59 7.28 -0.05
CA THR A 595 -4.03 7.04 0.01
C THR A 595 -4.82 8.34 0.24
N THR A 596 -6.04 8.39 -0.27
CA THR A 596 -6.99 9.48 0.02
C THR A 596 -7.79 9.24 1.31
N LEU A 597 -7.49 8.18 2.05
CA LEU A 597 -8.11 7.88 3.32
C LEU A 597 -7.82 8.99 4.35
N ILE A 598 -8.87 9.62 4.85
CA ILE A 598 -8.77 10.57 5.97
C ILE A 598 -8.69 9.80 7.30
N GLY A 599 -9.58 8.82 7.51
CA GLY A 599 -9.58 8.01 8.73
C GLY A 599 -10.80 7.10 8.85
N ILE A 600 -10.90 6.45 9.98
CA ILE A 600 -12.06 5.64 10.38
C ILE A 600 -13.21 6.60 10.74
N MET A 601 -14.43 6.25 10.30
CA MET A 601 -15.59 7.11 10.46
C MET A 601 -16.01 7.20 11.94
N GLY A 602 -16.06 8.42 12.47
CA GLY A 602 -16.51 8.69 13.86
C GLY A 602 -15.44 8.45 14.92
N GLU A 603 -14.21 8.10 14.55
CA GLU A 603 -13.06 8.43 15.37
C GLU A 603 -12.92 9.95 15.33
N GLU A 604 -12.90 10.60 16.50
CA GLU A 604 -12.52 12.00 16.57
C GLU A 604 -11.10 12.07 15.99
N GLU A 605 -10.85 12.99 15.04
CA GLU A 605 -9.47 13.42 14.84
C GLU A 605 -8.95 13.71 16.24
N GLU A 606 -7.96 12.94 16.73
CA GLU A 606 -7.32 13.28 17.98
C GLU A 606 -6.73 14.68 17.80
N THR A 607 -7.54 15.67 18.21
CA THR A 607 -6.99 16.96 18.61
C THR A 607 -6.11 16.61 19.79
N SER A 608 -4.82 16.51 19.54
CA SER A 608 -3.78 16.15 20.49
C SER A 608 -3.95 16.88 21.81
N GLY A 609 -4.59 16.22 22.75
CA GLY A 609 -4.69 16.56 24.16
C GLY A 609 -3.82 15.60 24.97
N GLY A 610 -2.54 15.92 25.06
CA GLY A 610 -1.63 15.53 26.12
C GLY A 610 -1.11 14.10 26.16
N GLY A 611 0.14 13.89 25.73
CA GLY A 611 0.98 12.74 26.05
C GLY A 611 2.00 12.39 24.97
N GLU A 612 3.15 13.04 25.01
CA GLU A 612 4.46 12.68 24.42
C GLU A 612 4.52 12.03 23.03
N GLN A 613 4.64 12.83 22.00
CA GLN A 613 5.73 13.20 21.12
C GLN A 613 6.50 12.07 20.44
N GLY A 614 6.05 11.76 19.21
CA GLY A 614 6.93 11.48 18.06
C GLY A 614 6.59 12.52 16.98
N GLY A 615 7.57 13.30 16.53
CA GLY A 615 7.43 14.52 15.73
C GLY A 615 6.51 14.43 14.51
N GLY A 616 5.33 14.96 14.66
CA GLY A 616 4.42 15.33 13.58
C GLY A 616 4.16 16.83 13.71
N ASP A 617 4.24 17.54 12.58
CA ASP A 617 4.00 18.98 12.48
C ASP A 617 2.63 19.34 13.10
N GLU A 618 2.61 20.21 14.13
CA GLU A 618 1.39 20.95 14.46
C GLU A 618 0.92 21.63 13.16
N PRO A 619 -0.37 21.59 12.80
CA PRO A 619 -0.85 22.37 11.67
C PRO A 619 -0.53 23.84 11.98
N ALA A 620 0.44 24.36 11.24
CA ALA A 620 0.77 25.78 11.31
C ALA A 620 -0.52 26.59 11.08
N PRO A 621 -0.75 27.69 11.83
CA PRO A 621 -1.92 28.53 11.64
C PRO A 621 -2.13 28.78 10.14
N GLU A 622 -3.37 28.78 9.69
CA GLU A 622 -3.77 28.77 8.28
C GLU A 622 -2.88 29.72 7.43
N GLY A 623 -2.02 29.14 6.58
CA GLY A 623 -1.13 29.88 5.70
C GLY A 623 0.36 29.95 6.08
N ILE A 624 0.79 29.52 7.26
CA ILE A 624 2.23 29.43 7.60
C ILE A 624 2.78 28.10 7.10
N ILE A 625 3.91 28.13 6.39
CA ILE A 625 4.64 26.95 5.95
C ILE A 625 5.94 26.85 6.76
N LEU A 626 6.12 25.76 7.50
CA LEU A 626 7.38 25.43 8.15
C LEU A 626 7.97 24.19 7.45
N ALA A 627 9.00 24.40 6.63
CA ALA A 627 9.67 23.32 5.92
C ALA A 627 10.96 22.93 6.65
N SER A 628 11.10 21.66 6.98
CA SER A 628 12.34 21.06 7.51
C SER A 628 13.15 20.41 6.41
N PHE A 629 14.47 20.28 6.64
CA PHE A 629 15.43 19.66 5.73
C PHE A 629 16.22 18.55 6.42
N ASP A 630 15.54 17.73 7.23
CA ASP A 630 16.16 16.63 7.99
C ASP A 630 16.35 15.37 7.11
N GLY A 631 17.26 15.46 6.13
CA GLY A 631 17.58 14.43 5.15
C GLY A 631 16.78 14.53 3.83
N SER A 632 15.63 15.18 3.85
CA SER A 632 14.82 15.56 2.68
C SER A 632 13.99 16.80 3.00
N PRO A 633 13.49 17.58 2.00
CA PRO A 633 12.57 18.67 2.29
C PRO A 633 11.20 18.12 2.71
N SER A 634 10.63 18.64 3.81
CA SER A 634 9.28 18.26 4.28
C SER A 634 8.15 18.88 3.46
N SER A 635 8.45 19.71 2.48
CA SER A 635 7.49 20.35 1.58
C SER A 635 7.97 20.27 0.14
N SER A 636 7.10 19.82 -0.77
CA SER A 636 7.35 19.71 -2.21
C SER A 636 7.59 21.07 -2.91
N MET A 637 7.33 22.17 -2.23
CA MET A 637 7.67 23.50 -2.72
C MET A 637 9.17 23.70 -2.91
N PHE A 638 10.02 22.98 -2.16
CA PHE A 638 11.47 23.20 -2.10
C PHE A 638 12.23 22.10 -2.81
N THR A 639 13.12 22.49 -3.72
CA THR A 639 14.08 21.60 -4.37
C THR A 639 15.46 21.85 -3.76
N VAL A 640 16.13 20.76 -3.33
CA VAL A 640 17.46 20.82 -2.72
C VAL A 640 18.53 20.41 -3.72
N GLY A 641 19.54 21.25 -3.90
CA GLY A 641 20.78 20.93 -4.61
C GLY A 641 21.92 20.67 -3.62
N GLY A 642 22.83 19.75 -3.97
CA GLY A 642 23.98 19.41 -3.11
C GLY A 642 23.68 18.28 -2.12
N SER A 643 24.20 18.37 -0.89
CA SER A 643 24.10 17.32 0.13
C SER A 643 23.56 17.85 1.46
N TYR A 644 23.06 16.94 2.28
CA TYR A 644 22.71 17.21 3.67
C TYR A 644 23.94 17.04 4.57
N GLY A 645 24.02 17.84 5.61
CA GLY A 645 25.06 17.74 6.64
C GLY A 645 24.45 17.46 8.01
N ASP A 646 25.20 16.78 8.88
CA ASP A 646 24.79 16.54 10.24
C ASP A 646 24.77 17.84 11.05
N GLY A 647 23.70 18.04 11.81
CA GLY A 647 23.49 19.14 12.74
C GLY A 647 22.54 18.67 13.84
N LYS A 648 22.45 19.41 14.93
CA LYS A 648 21.46 19.13 15.97
C LYS A 648 20.91 20.43 16.49
N ILE A 649 19.63 20.67 16.23
CA ILE A 649 18.90 21.81 16.78
C ILE A 649 17.61 21.33 17.45
N THR A 650 17.07 22.14 18.35
CA THR A 650 15.71 21.99 18.86
C THR A 650 14.93 23.28 18.57
N TYR A 651 13.92 23.18 17.73
CA TYR A 651 13.06 24.30 17.33
C TYR A 651 11.59 23.92 17.58
N ASN A 652 10.85 24.76 18.30
CA ASN A 652 9.48 24.48 18.75
C ASN A 652 9.33 23.10 19.41
N SER A 653 10.26 22.75 20.31
CA SER A 653 10.35 21.47 21.02
C SER A 653 10.66 20.23 20.16
N ILE A 654 10.88 20.39 18.85
CA ILE A 654 11.22 19.32 17.91
C ILE A 654 12.74 19.32 17.67
N SER A 655 13.38 18.15 17.70
CA SER A 655 14.81 17.97 17.39
C SER A 655 14.99 17.61 15.92
N TYR A 656 15.87 18.36 15.23
CA TYR A 656 16.28 18.12 13.85
C TYR A 656 17.76 17.76 13.82
N LYS A 657 18.13 16.71 13.07
CA LYS A 657 19.49 16.14 13.06
C LYS A 657 20.28 16.45 11.80
N LYS A 658 19.63 16.89 10.74
CA LYS A 658 20.26 17.22 9.45
C LYS A 658 19.74 18.53 8.89
N GLY A 659 20.51 19.14 8.01
CA GLY A 659 20.13 20.32 7.25
C GLY A 659 20.81 20.35 5.89
N VAL A 660 20.32 21.18 4.97
CA VAL A 660 20.99 21.38 3.67
C VAL A 660 22.35 22.04 3.91
N LYS A 661 23.42 21.36 3.48
CA LYS A 661 24.78 21.84 3.61
C LYS A 661 25.04 22.91 2.57
N PHE A 662 25.09 24.17 3.01
CA PHE A 662 25.47 25.30 2.15
C PHE A 662 26.99 25.40 2.04
N ASP A 663 27.55 24.58 1.16
CA ASP A 663 28.92 24.63 0.65
C ASP A 663 28.97 25.21 -0.77
N SER A 664 29.96 24.83 -1.58
CA SER A 664 30.06 25.30 -2.97
C SER A 664 28.98 24.75 -3.91
N LYS A 665 28.24 23.71 -3.50
CA LYS A 665 27.23 23.02 -4.30
C LYS A 665 25.83 23.09 -3.69
N GLY A 666 25.71 23.42 -2.40
CA GLY A 666 24.43 23.43 -1.69
C GLY A 666 23.52 24.57 -2.10
N SER A 667 22.27 24.23 -2.41
CA SER A 667 21.22 25.21 -2.75
C SER A 667 19.84 24.74 -2.29
N ILE A 668 18.93 25.68 -2.09
CA ILE A 668 17.49 25.44 -1.96
C ILE A 668 16.79 26.37 -2.96
N THR A 669 15.97 25.79 -3.85
CA THR A 669 15.22 26.53 -4.86
C THR A 669 13.72 26.34 -4.62
N PHE A 670 12.94 27.43 -4.73
CA PHE A 670 11.48 27.36 -4.61
C PHE A 670 10.81 28.59 -5.24
N THR A 671 9.52 28.45 -5.58
CA THR A 671 8.68 29.53 -6.11
C THR A 671 7.40 29.62 -5.26
N PRO A 672 7.27 30.67 -4.40
CA PRO A 672 6.13 30.81 -3.52
C PRO A 672 4.86 31.16 -4.31
N LYS A 673 3.69 30.67 -3.86
CA LYS A 673 2.39 30.94 -4.48
C LYS A 673 1.64 32.11 -3.86
N LYS A 674 2.19 32.73 -2.82
CA LYS A 674 1.73 33.94 -2.15
C LYS A 674 2.93 34.80 -1.76
N ASP A 675 2.73 36.05 -1.35
CA ASP A 675 3.75 36.88 -0.68
C ASP A 675 3.96 36.36 0.75
N TYR A 676 5.21 36.15 1.15
CA TYR A 676 5.57 35.69 2.50
C TYR A 676 6.66 36.54 3.15
N GLN A 677 6.68 36.50 4.49
CA GLN A 677 7.86 36.77 5.29
C GLN A 677 8.60 35.45 5.52
N MET A 678 9.79 35.29 4.96
CA MET A 678 10.63 34.10 5.10
C MET A 678 11.59 34.27 6.26
N THR A 679 11.64 33.26 7.14
CA THR A 679 12.64 33.12 8.21
C THR A 679 13.47 31.88 7.96
N LEU A 680 14.80 31.98 8.05
CA LEU A 680 15.71 30.83 7.94
C LEU A 680 16.24 30.44 9.32
N ILE A 681 16.17 29.17 9.67
CA ILE A 681 16.71 28.61 10.90
C ILE A 681 17.98 27.81 10.56
N LEU A 682 19.10 28.28 11.07
CA LEU A 682 20.43 27.73 10.78
C LEU A 682 20.92 26.82 11.91
N GLY A 683 21.59 25.72 11.57
CA GLY A 683 22.17 24.77 12.50
C GLY A 683 23.40 25.28 13.25
N THR A 684 23.32 26.47 13.83
CA THR A 684 24.33 27.10 14.65
C THR A 684 23.69 28.11 15.61
N ALA A 685 24.07 28.13 16.85
CA ALA A 685 23.57 29.11 17.82
C ALA A 685 24.26 30.48 17.72
N LYS A 686 25.15 30.72 16.75
CA LYS A 686 25.94 31.96 16.64
C LYS A 686 25.61 32.74 15.37
N ALA A 687 25.52 34.03 15.51
CA ALA A 687 25.42 34.97 14.39
C ALA A 687 26.65 34.92 13.44
N GLY A 688 26.50 35.49 12.24
CA GLY A 688 27.57 35.69 11.28
C GLY A 688 27.59 34.71 10.10
N ARG A 689 26.56 33.88 9.94
CA ARG A 689 26.38 33.06 8.74
C ARG A 689 25.27 33.61 7.88
N ASN A 690 25.64 34.06 6.70
CA ASN A 690 24.71 34.65 5.73
C ASN A 690 24.39 33.66 4.63
N VAL A 691 23.24 33.83 4.01
CA VAL A 691 22.87 33.14 2.78
C VAL A 691 22.83 34.14 1.62
N LYS A 692 23.03 33.65 0.40
CA LYS A 692 22.71 34.42 -0.80
C LYS A 692 21.31 34.08 -1.26
N ILE A 693 20.53 35.07 -1.60
CA ILE A 693 19.23 34.95 -2.24
C ILE A 693 19.36 35.48 -3.67
N ASN A 694 19.14 34.64 -4.67
CA ASN A 694 19.30 34.95 -6.09
C ASN A 694 20.67 35.62 -6.39
N GLY A 695 21.74 35.08 -5.79
CA GLY A 695 23.11 35.57 -5.96
C GLY A 695 23.47 36.77 -5.09
N THR A 696 22.52 37.45 -4.47
CA THR A 696 22.78 38.64 -3.60
C THR A 696 22.94 38.16 -2.15
N GLN A 697 24.05 38.55 -1.51
CA GLN A 697 24.30 38.22 -0.12
C GLN A 697 23.37 39.00 0.81
N THR A 698 22.70 38.30 1.71
CA THR A 698 21.86 38.91 2.74
C THR A 698 22.71 39.36 3.93
N THR A 699 22.40 40.52 4.46
CA THR A 699 23.03 41.08 5.69
C THR A 699 22.03 41.20 6.82
N VAL A 700 21.02 40.33 6.83
CA VAL A 700 19.94 40.39 7.82
C VAL A 700 20.45 39.96 9.18
N GLY A 701 20.00 40.62 10.20
CA GLY A 701 20.23 40.27 11.60
C GLY A 701 19.52 38.98 11.99
N GLY A 702 19.44 38.70 13.25
CA GLY A 702 18.70 37.54 13.76
C GLY A 702 18.95 37.27 15.23
N THR A 703 18.36 36.24 15.75
CA THR A 703 18.39 35.85 17.17
C THR A 703 19.18 34.56 17.38
N GLU A 704 20.13 34.60 18.31
CA GLU A 704 20.85 33.41 18.79
C GLU A 704 19.98 32.66 19.80
N ASN A 705 19.77 31.36 19.58
CA ASN A 705 19.14 30.48 20.55
C ASN A 705 20.14 29.43 21.02
N GLN A 706 20.72 29.64 22.19
CA GLN A 706 21.74 28.73 22.77
C GLN A 706 21.12 27.41 23.25
N GLU A 707 19.91 27.44 23.78
CA GLU A 707 19.21 26.29 24.30
C GLU A 707 18.82 25.31 23.17
N GLY A 708 18.25 25.84 22.08
CA GLY A 708 17.88 25.06 20.90
C GLY A 708 19.03 24.84 19.91
N ALA A 709 20.22 25.42 20.17
CA ALA A 709 21.43 25.35 19.32
C ALA A 709 21.24 25.85 17.88
N TYR A 710 20.38 26.85 17.67
CA TYR A 710 20.11 27.41 16.33
C TYR A 710 20.25 28.95 16.29
N TYR A 711 20.39 29.48 15.08
CA TYR A 711 20.32 30.92 14.77
C TYR A 711 19.11 31.16 13.86
N GLU A 712 18.19 31.99 14.32
CA GLU A 712 17.00 32.40 13.57
C GLU A 712 17.28 33.74 12.89
N MET A 713 17.29 33.77 11.56
CA MET A 713 17.49 34.98 10.80
C MET A 713 16.24 35.87 10.84
N GLU A 714 16.43 37.21 10.80
CA GLU A 714 15.31 38.13 10.66
C GLU A 714 14.49 37.86 9.39
N LYS A 715 13.19 38.20 9.44
CA LYS A 715 12.25 37.98 8.35
C LYS A 715 12.65 38.74 7.07
N ILE A 716 12.60 38.03 5.96
CA ILE A 716 12.88 38.55 4.62
C ILE A 716 11.59 38.44 3.80
N ARG A 717 11.12 39.55 3.22
CA ARG A 717 9.98 39.53 2.31
C ARG A 717 10.34 38.82 1.02
N ILE A 718 9.50 37.85 0.61
CA ILE A 718 9.54 37.15 -0.67
C ILE A 718 8.21 37.34 -1.39
N ASN A 719 8.26 37.49 -2.70
CA ASN A 719 7.08 37.79 -3.51
C ASN A 719 6.56 36.56 -4.24
N LYS A 720 5.24 36.50 -4.38
CA LYS A 720 4.51 35.50 -5.17
C LYS A 720 5.12 35.34 -6.57
N ASP A 721 5.10 34.09 -7.06
CA ASP A 721 5.49 33.65 -8.41
C ASP A 721 6.92 34.10 -8.82
N THR A 722 7.77 34.43 -7.85
CA THR A 722 9.19 34.71 -8.04
C THR A 722 10.03 33.52 -7.63
N GLU A 723 10.93 33.06 -8.51
CA GLU A 723 11.85 31.99 -8.16
C GLU A 723 12.95 32.51 -7.21
N TYR A 724 13.14 31.80 -6.11
CA TYR A 724 14.19 32.06 -5.12
C TYR A 724 15.18 30.92 -5.08
N ILE A 725 16.46 31.24 -5.19
CA ILE A 725 17.58 30.32 -5.09
C ILE A 725 18.44 30.77 -3.89
N LEU A 726 18.40 29.97 -2.84
CA LEU A 726 19.21 30.17 -1.64
C LEU A 726 20.52 29.39 -1.78
N THR A 727 21.64 30.02 -1.52
CA THR A 727 22.98 29.44 -1.60
C THR A 727 23.89 29.93 -0.48
N LYS A 728 25.09 29.34 -0.37
CA LYS A 728 26.15 29.74 0.56
C LYS A 728 26.44 31.28 0.47
N GLY A 729 26.40 31.91 1.61
CA GLY A 729 26.81 33.29 1.75
C GLY A 729 28.31 33.43 2.14
N SER A 730 28.58 34.13 3.26
CA SER A 730 29.94 34.41 3.74
C SER A 730 30.72 33.21 4.25
N ALA A 731 30.03 32.16 4.75
CA ALA A 731 30.62 30.95 5.28
C ALA A 731 29.74 29.75 5.00
N GLU A 732 30.30 28.51 5.12
CA GLU A 732 29.53 27.29 5.08
C GLU A 732 28.59 27.21 6.28
N GLY A 733 27.41 26.61 6.08
CA GLY A 733 26.38 26.46 7.11
C GLY A 733 25.39 25.37 6.78
N LEU A 734 24.51 25.10 7.71
CA LEU A 734 23.38 24.20 7.53
C LEU A 734 22.08 25.00 7.60
N VAL A 735 21.21 24.89 6.61
CA VAL A 735 19.84 25.36 6.70
C VAL A 735 18.99 24.20 7.17
N MET A 736 18.46 24.31 8.39
CA MET A 736 17.70 23.27 9.05
C MET A 736 16.20 23.39 8.73
N LEU A 737 15.68 24.64 8.76
CA LEU A 737 14.27 24.94 8.54
C LEU A 737 14.11 26.23 7.74
N ILE A 738 13.01 26.31 6.99
CA ILE A 738 12.48 27.55 6.40
C ILE A 738 11.06 27.75 6.88
N LYS A 739 10.77 28.90 7.48
CA LYS A 739 9.43 29.32 7.86
C LYS A 739 8.94 30.40 6.90
N LEU A 740 7.77 30.22 6.31
CA LEU A 740 7.10 31.19 5.44
C LEU A 740 5.80 31.62 6.12
N GLU A 741 5.70 32.86 6.51
CA GLU A 741 4.50 33.48 7.09
C GLU A 741 3.83 34.36 6.04
N PRO A 742 2.54 34.14 5.68
CA PRO A 742 1.85 34.94 4.70
C PRO A 742 1.88 36.43 5.10
N VAL A 743 2.12 37.29 4.13
CA VAL A 743 1.93 38.73 4.32
C VAL A 743 0.44 39.00 4.21
N ALA A 744 -0.17 39.60 5.24
CA ALA A 744 -1.55 40.05 5.15
C ALA A 744 -1.66 41.10 4.02
N GLU A 745 -2.64 40.90 3.12
CA GLU A 745 -2.96 41.87 2.07
C GLU A 745 -3.51 43.18 2.64
#